data_9618e9884dbdd3eb1eeb3819a1d86bb7
#
_entry.id   9618e9884dbdd3eb1eeb3819a1d86bb7
#
_cell.length_a   1.000
_cell.length_b   1.000
_cell.length_c   1.000
_cell.angle_alpha   90.00
_cell.angle_beta   90.00
_cell.angle_gamma   90.00
#
_symmetry.space_group_name_H-M   'P 1'
#
loop_
_entity.id
_entity.type
_entity.pdbx_description
1 polymer ?
#
loop_
_entity_poly.entity_id
_entity_poly.type
_entity_poly.pdbx_seq_one_letter_code
_entity_poly.pdbx_strand_id
1 'polypeptide(L)'
;MEAGVNFKMMRQMILILAAAIFLLAPAAEAADGDTVTAAAPGAAFLQGEELRFSLDAGAAENGRWILRNWQDEIIREENFSGAGFTLPALPNGYYKLEVAGIPGCRSFAVVPDPEKREKNPDLFFAVDSAQSWLAAPQKENPFRPADAFAIVSEVARRAGIQMVRERLRWSDVEPEPGKFDWKQYRQNADLLSERGIRISGVYHDAPSWTRSNTPRLPSDLMANYRFARKLAREFRGKMTVWEFWNEPDIGFAPEGAWDYAAALKSAYLGFKAGDPELTVAPGGYARTPLLNYNHVVLLNGAGDYADIFNMHTYAVIRDFPAVLQDIRNHLKRHNLTHLPIWFTENGSNMEGAAREESGIKGVRKHSPAQELLVAEYIAKMMITMQFLGVERDFFFVLPPYNERAGKKDWGMLRHDFTVKPGYAVLATLIDRLGNAEPEGEIRLGDGIKGFLYRRRDGRKILVYWSISELDTKEERPNLDTQNLLSRKFALPGSGGKLAGVDHFGTPFEADGAQMTATRFPAFIDCPPSLRPDIPFISQKTERSEPEKLDRSIVFRTELSDDFKLWVGKDGTDIRNDTVRFKLQAWNFSGREKQGRISVSGGGSRGIPDAVTLPPFGKSEFEVFFKPALNETFKGELRVEGIFGGRATSPLVIPLRNLKAGMEACREVEMPQLVDPVNWRKNSSGEQTAAYDEDENALCFTTEYPAGVDRWTYPEYTLQLPQESLAGARIIAFEAKSSEPKGIRQMLLMLVLKNRKTLQLKVNVPGTEWEECRIQLPPDIDGGEIVKIRLGINSRRDRISYRIRNVRFFYAR
;
A
#
# COMPACT_ATOMS: atom_id res chain seq x y z
N MET A 1 -21.90 51.27 -7.08
CA MET A 1 -22.21 50.52 -5.85
C MET A 1 -23.37 49.56 -6.12
N GLU A 2 -23.21 48.61 -7.03
CA GLU A 2 -24.20 47.56 -7.32
C GLU A 2 -23.51 46.45 -8.13
N ALA A 3 -22.62 45.68 -7.53
CA ALA A 3 -22.08 44.46 -8.16
C ALA A 3 -21.64 43.41 -7.12
N GLY A 4 -21.91 43.64 -5.81
CA GLY A 4 -21.37 42.76 -4.76
C GLY A 4 -22.35 41.79 -4.11
N VAL A 5 -23.62 41.79 -4.45
CA VAL A 5 -24.70 41.08 -3.74
C VAL A 5 -25.09 39.77 -4.42
N ASN A 6 -24.79 39.60 -5.70
CA ASN A 6 -25.28 38.43 -6.48
C ASN A 6 -24.46 37.14 -6.34
N PHE A 7 -23.22 37.21 -5.89
CA PHE A 7 -22.37 36.04 -5.81
C PHE A 7 -22.60 35.16 -4.55
N LYS A 8 -23.09 35.75 -3.48
CA LYS A 8 -23.38 35.04 -2.23
C LYS A 8 -24.73 34.30 -2.31
N MET A 9 -25.73 34.90 -2.97
CA MET A 9 -27.04 34.26 -3.21
C MET A 9 -26.93 33.11 -4.23
N MET A 10 -26.12 33.25 -5.27
CA MET A 10 -25.92 32.21 -6.25
C MET A 10 -25.17 31.00 -5.65
N ARG A 11 -24.26 31.22 -4.70
CA ARG A 11 -23.59 30.15 -3.97
C ARG A 11 -24.49 29.42 -2.97
N GLN A 12 -25.44 30.12 -2.35
CA GLN A 12 -26.47 29.50 -1.50
C GLN A 12 -27.53 28.75 -2.30
N MET A 13 -27.93 29.26 -3.46
CA MET A 13 -28.89 28.54 -4.36
C MET A 13 -28.23 27.28 -4.98
N ILE A 14 -26.94 27.28 -5.32
CA ILE A 14 -26.21 26.10 -5.80
C ILE A 14 -26.06 25.07 -4.69
N LEU A 15 -25.85 25.49 -3.44
CA LEU A 15 -25.80 24.58 -2.28
C LEU A 15 -27.19 24.01 -1.91
N ILE A 16 -28.28 24.77 -2.12
CA ILE A 16 -29.63 24.30 -1.86
C ILE A 16 -30.12 23.40 -3.00
N LEU A 17 -29.77 23.65 -4.27
CA LEU A 17 -30.06 22.75 -5.38
C LEU A 17 -29.23 21.45 -5.31
N ALA A 18 -27.97 21.50 -4.84
CA ALA A 18 -27.18 20.29 -4.58
C ALA A 18 -27.75 19.46 -3.43
N ALA A 19 -28.34 20.09 -2.40
CA ALA A 19 -29.01 19.40 -1.30
C ALA A 19 -30.40 18.84 -1.68
N ALA A 20 -31.11 19.45 -2.64
CA ALA A 20 -32.43 19.00 -3.07
C ALA A 20 -32.41 17.88 -4.12
N ILE A 21 -31.32 17.72 -4.86
CA ILE A 21 -31.12 16.59 -5.79
C ILE A 21 -30.68 15.31 -5.04
N PHE A 22 -30.27 15.42 -3.77
CA PHE A 22 -29.85 14.28 -2.94
C PHE A 22 -31.02 13.59 -2.20
N LEU A 23 -32.28 14.05 -2.35
CA LEU A 23 -33.42 13.52 -1.61
C LEU A 23 -34.36 12.64 -2.43
N LEU A 24 -34.07 12.34 -3.69
CA LEU A 24 -34.86 11.45 -4.53
C LEU A 24 -33.97 10.44 -5.31
N ALA A 25 -33.05 9.76 -4.62
CA ALA A 25 -32.66 8.44 -5.08
C ALA A 25 -33.75 7.49 -4.56
N PRO A 26 -34.44 6.70 -5.42
CA PRO A 26 -35.29 5.65 -4.92
C PRO A 26 -34.44 4.78 -4.00
N ALA A 27 -34.94 4.50 -2.79
CA ALA A 27 -34.42 3.40 -2.00
C ALA A 27 -34.34 2.22 -2.97
N ALA A 28 -33.14 1.67 -3.17
CA ALA A 28 -33.03 0.40 -3.86
C ALA A 28 -33.91 -0.55 -3.05
N GLU A 29 -35.03 -0.98 -3.62
CA GLU A 29 -35.78 -2.10 -3.09
C GLU A 29 -34.77 -3.21 -2.90
N ALA A 30 -34.50 -3.57 -1.65
CA ALA A 30 -33.89 -4.83 -1.32
C ALA A 30 -34.69 -5.86 -2.10
N ALA A 31 -34.02 -6.69 -2.89
CA ALA A 31 -34.72 -7.78 -3.54
C ALA A 31 -35.44 -8.54 -2.42
N ASP A 32 -36.75 -8.44 -2.37
CA ASP A 32 -37.65 -9.22 -1.51
C ASP A 32 -37.46 -10.68 -1.93
N GLY A 33 -36.48 -11.35 -1.34
CA GLY A 33 -36.25 -12.77 -1.49
C GLY A 33 -35.95 -13.34 -0.11
N ASP A 34 -36.64 -14.39 0.24
CA ASP A 34 -36.42 -15.15 1.46
C ASP A 34 -34.93 -15.34 1.70
N THR A 35 -34.43 -14.91 2.86
CA THR A 35 -33.01 -14.99 3.22
C THR A 35 -32.79 -16.01 4.33
N VAL A 36 -31.61 -16.64 4.31
CA VAL A 36 -31.13 -17.50 5.39
C VAL A 36 -30.06 -16.77 6.15
N THR A 37 -30.29 -16.52 7.43
CA THR A 37 -29.36 -15.75 8.28
C THR A 37 -28.73 -16.66 9.34
N ALA A 38 -27.39 -16.64 9.43
CA ALA A 38 -26.65 -17.31 10.47
C ALA A 38 -26.73 -16.53 11.79
N ALA A 39 -26.85 -17.24 12.91
CA ALA A 39 -26.89 -16.62 14.25
C ALA A 39 -25.51 -16.02 14.63
N ALA A 40 -24.42 -16.57 14.10
CA ALA A 40 -23.08 -16.07 14.35
C ALA A 40 -22.76 -14.86 13.47
N PRO A 41 -22.12 -13.79 14.01
CA PRO A 41 -21.67 -12.64 13.22
C PRO A 41 -20.79 -13.06 12.04
N GLY A 42 -21.09 -12.52 10.86
CA GLY A 42 -20.38 -12.84 9.64
C GLY A 42 -20.56 -14.28 9.15
N ALA A 43 -21.49 -15.05 9.70
CA ALA A 43 -21.60 -16.50 9.50
C ALA A 43 -20.29 -17.25 9.87
N ALA A 44 -19.58 -16.78 10.89
CA ALA A 44 -18.35 -17.36 11.42
C ALA A 44 -18.63 -17.97 12.79
N PHE A 45 -18.82 -19.27 12.85
CA PHE A 45 -19.06 -20.01 14.08
C PHE A 45 -17.74 -20.46 14.73
N LEU A 46 -17.71 -20.51 16.06
CA LEU A 46 -16.62 -21.14 16.81
C LEU A 46 -16.83 -22.65 16.91
N GLN A 47 -15.73 -23.41 16.95
CA GLN A 47 -15.81 -24.85 17.17
C GLN A 47 -16.53 -25.20 18.47
N GLY A 48 -17.63 -25.97 18.36
CA GLY A 48 -18.48 -26.34 19.45
C GLY A 48 -19.66 -25.39 19.71
N GLU A 49 -19.75 -24.30 18.98
CA GLU A 49 -20.93 -23.41 18.99
C GLU A 49 -22.11 -24.05 18.25
N GLU A 50 -23.33 -23.74 18.69
CA GLU A 50 -24.54 -24.22 18.01
C GLU A 50 -24.70 -23.54 16.64
N LEU A 51 -24.78 -24.33 15.59
CA LEU A 51 -24.88 -23.84 14.20
C LEU A 51 -26.33 -23.54 13.83
N ARG A 52 -26.84 -22.42 14.34
CA ARG A 52 -28.26 -22.01 14.17
C ARG A 52 -28.43 -21.06 13.01
N PHE A 53 -29.47 -21.32 12.21
CA PHE A 53 -29.90 -20.51 11.09
C PHE A 53 -31.36 -20.15 11.21
N SER A 54 -31.71 -18.91 10.89
CA SER A 54 -33.10 -18.43 10.83
C SER A 54 -33.48 -18.13 9.38
N LEU A 55 -34.77 -18.21 9.11
CA LEU A 55 -35.39 -17.85 7.85
C LEU A 55 -36.23 -16.59 8.04
N ASP A 56 -36.26 -15.72 7.03
CA ASP A 56 -37.10 -14.54 7.07
C ASP A 56 -38.60 -14.89 7.11
N ALA A 57 -39.41 -13.96 7.64
CA ALA A 57 -40.86 -14.15 7.75
C ALA A 57 -41.47 -14.24 6.32
N GLY A 58 -42.01 -15.42 5.98
CA GLY A 58 -42.57 -15.66 4.64
C GLY A 58 -41.95 -16.87 3.95
N ALA A 59 -40.75 -17.28 4.38
CA ALA A 59 -40.13 -18.52 3.89
C ALA A 59 -40.95 -19.74 4.33
N ALA A 60 -40.85 -20.84 3.55
CA ALA A 60 -41.58 -22.07 3.80
C ALA A 60 -41.37 -22.58 5.24
N GLU A 61 -42.48 -22.78 6.00
CA GLU A 61 -42.44 -23.30 7.34
C GLU A 61 -41.90 -24.76 7.41
N ASN A 62 -41.76 -25.43 6.26
CA ASN A 62 -41.19 -26.76 6.09
C ASN A 62 -40.29 -26.74 4.86
N GLY A 63 -39.08 -27.21 5.01
CA GLY A 63 -38.07 -27.20 3.94
C GLY A 63 -37.05 -28.30 4.11
N ARG A 64 -36.09 -28.32 3.20
CA ARG A 64 -34.93 -29.22 3.21
C ARG A 64 -33.69 -28.37 3.09
N TRP A 65 -32.70 -28.63 3.90
CA TRP A 65 -31.37 -28.06 3.70
C TRP A 65 -30.39 -29.13 3.21
N ILE A 66 -29.38 -28.68 2.43
CA ILE A 66 -28.28 -29.48 1.93
C ILE A 66 -26.99 -28.82 2.36
N LEU A 67 -26.18 -29.55 3.10
CA LEU A 67 -24.85 -29.11 3.56
C LEU A 67 -23.78 -29.70 2.69
N ARG A 68 -22.86 -28.84 2.19
CA ARG A 68 -21.70 -29.23 1.41
C ARG A 68 -20.41 -28.74 2.05
N ASN A 69 -19.32 -29.49 1.79
CA ASN A 69 -17.98 -28.99 2.08
C ASN A 69 -17.54 -27.94 1.03
N TRP A 70 -16.34 -27.42 1.21
CA TRP A 70 -15.79 -26.42 0.28
C TRP A 70 -15.55 -26.95 -1.16
N GLN A 71 -15.45 -28.28 -1.33
CA GLN A 71 -15.29 -28.99 -2.61
C GLN A 71 -16.64 -29.31 -3.30
N ASP A 72 -17.74 -28.81 -2.76
CA ASP A 72 -19.10 -29.05 -3.23
C ASP A 72 -19.63 -30.50 -3.02
N GLU A 73 -18.95 -31.33 -2.25
CA GLU A 73 -19.44 -32.64 -1.87
C GLU A 73 -20.54 -32.53 -0.81
N ILE A 74 -21.63 -33.24 -0.98
CA ILE A 74 -22.73 -33.30 -0.01
C ILE A 74 -22.25 -34.04 1.24
N ILE A 75 -22.27 -33.36 2.38
CA ILE A 75 -21.94 -33.94 3.68
C ILE A 75 -23.19 -34.51 4.33
N ARG A 76 -24.30 -33.75 4.22
CA ARG A 76 -25.55 -34.08 4.89
C ARG A 76 -26.70 -33.31 4.28
N GLU A 77 -27.91 -33.90 4.39
CA GLU A 77 -29.17 -33.25 4.06
C GLU A 77 -30.24 -33.71 5.02
N GLU A 78 -31.13 -32.79 5.42
CA GLU A 78 -32.25 -33.09 6.31
C GLU A 78 -33.41 -32.17 6.04
N ASN A 79 -34.62 -32.61 6.42
CA ASN A 79 -35.79 -31.77 6.45
C ASN A 79 -35.88 -30.98 7.76
N PHE A 80 -36.47 -29.82 7.73
CA PHE A 80 -36.73 -29.01 8.90
C PHE A 80 -38.15 -28.46 8.86
N SER A 81 -38.67 -28.03 10.06
CA SER A 81 -39.92 -27.32 10.19
C SER A 81 -39.77 -26.11 11.08
N GLY A 82 -40.48 -25.02 10.79
CA GLY A 82 -40.42 -23.74 11.49
C GLY A 82 -39.55 -22.69 10.84
N ALA A 83 -39.46 -21.53 11.48
CA ALA A 83 -38.73 -20.35 10.96
C ALA A 83 -37.21 -20.42 11.11
N GLY A 84 -36.66 -21.64 11.24
CA GLY A 84 -35.22 -21.83 11.30
C GLY A 84 -34.84 -23.26 11.64
N PHE A 85 -33.53 -23.55 11.68
CA PHE A 85 -32.99 -24.87 11.95
C PHE A 85 -31.60 -24.78 12.57
N THR A 86 -31.20 -25.89 13.18
CA THR A 86 -29.83 -26.07 13.72
C THR A 86 -29.15 -27.20 12.97
N LEU A 87 -27.96 -26.95 12.46
CA LEU A 87 -27.11 -27.98 11.85
C LEU A 87 -26.44 -28.81 12.96
N PRO A 88 -26.10 -30.08 12.68
CA PRO A 88 -25.27 -30.87 13.58
C PRO A 88 -23.90 -30.23 13.81
N ALA A 89 -23.24 -30.58 14.90
CA ALA A 89 -21.87 -30.13 15.17
C ALA A 89 -20.94 -30.54 14.03
N LEU A 90 -20.14 -29.58 13.56
CA LEU A 90 -19.19 -29.75 12.46
C LEU A 90 -17.77 -29.50 12.95
N PRO A 91 -16.78 -30.17 12.36
CA PRO A 91 -15.39 -29.81 12.56
C PRO A 91 -15.09 -28.42 11.99
N ASN A 92 -13.90 -27.86 12.30
CA ASN A 92 -13.42 -26.66 11.62
C ASN A 92 -13.43 -26.88 10.11
N GLY A 93 -13.76 -25.82 9.37
CA GLY A 93 -13.90 -25.94 7.94
C GLY A 93 -14.65 -24.75 7.32
N TYR A 94 -14.76 -24.79 6.01
CA TYR A 94 -15.56 -23.87 5.24
C TYR A 94 -16.67 -24.63 4.51
N TYR A 95 -17.92 -24.22 4.73
CA TYR A 95 -19.09 -24.96 4.35
C TYR A 95 -20.05 -24.14 3.50
N LYS A 96 -20.86 -24.83 2.72
CA LYS A 96 -21.92 -24.27 1.89
C LYS A 96 -23.26 -24.87 2.27
N LEU A 97 -24.27 -24.03 2.41
CA LEU A 97 -25.62 -24.37 2.82
C LEU A 97 -26.62 -23.94 1.75
N GLU A 98 -27.37 -24.89 1.21
CA GLU A 98 -28.52 -24.68 0.32
C GLU A 98 -29.80 -24.97 1.08
N VAL A 99 -30.82 -24.14 0.88
CA VAL A 99 -32.17 -24.38 1.46
C VAL A 99 -33.16 -24.42 0.31
N ALA A 100 -33.90 -25.53 0.22
CA ALA A 100 -34.86 -25.73 -0.87
C ALA A 100 -35.93 -24.63 -0.85
N GLY A 101 -36.18 -24.03 -2.00
CA GLY A 101 -37.13 -22.93 -2.14
C GLY A 101 -36.51 -21.52 -1.91
N ILE A 102 -35.27 -21.44 -1.38
CA ILE A 102 -34.58 -20.18 -1.18
C ILE A 102 -33.45 -20.08 -2.21
N PRO A 103 -33.44 -19.09 -3.10
CA PRO A 103 -32.40 -18.95 -4.10
C PRO A 103 -31.00 -18.70 -3.51
N GLY A 104 -29.98 -19.30 -4.12
CA GLY A 104 -28.59 -19.12 -3.79
C GLY A 104 -28.08 -20.01 -2.67
N CYS A 105 -26.77 -20.18 -2.63
CA CYS A 105 -26.06 -20.92 -1.59
C CYS A 105 -25.51 -19.93 -0.56
N ARG A 106 -25.65 -20.24 0.73
CA ARG A 106 -25.01 -19.49 1.82
C ARG A 106 -23.77 -20.23 2.26
N SER A 107 -22.69 -19.50 2.44
CA SER A 107 -21.46 -20.10 2.98
C SER A 107 -21.19 -19.60 4.38
N PHE A 108 -20.55 -20.45 5.18
CA PHE A 108 -20.18 -20.13 6.55
C PHE A 108 -18.86 -20.86 6.91
N ALA A 109 -18.23 -20.39 7.95
CA ALA A 109 -17.02 -21.01 8.49
C ALA A 109 -17.28 -21.53 9.91
N VAL A 110 -16.66 -22.68 10.25
CA VAL A 110 -16.44 -23.11 11.62
C VAL A 110 -14.95 -22.99 11.88
N VAL A 111 -14.58 -22.16 12.85
CA VAL A 111 -13.17 -21.83 13.11
C VAL A 111 -12.77 -22.22 14.54
N PRO A 112 -11.48 -22.45 14.81
CA PRO A 112 -10.99 -22.77 16.15
C PRO A 112 -11.39 -21.68 17.15
N ASP A 113 -11.76 -22.09 18.37
CA ASP A 113 -12.06 -21.16 19.45
C ASP A 113 -10.78 -20.48 19.96
N PRO A 114 -10.60 -19.16 19.76
CA PRO A 114 -9.37 -18.47 20.14
C PRO A 114 -9.15 -18.41 21.65
N GLU A 115 -10.19 -18.58 22.48
CA GLU A 115 -10.05 -18.58 23.94
C GLU A 115 -9.43 -19.89 24.47
N LYS A 116 -9.37 -20.94 23.64
CA LYS A 116 -8.68 -22.19 23.93
C LYS A 116 -7.20 -22.17 23.59
N ARG A 117 -6.70 -21.07 23.06
CA ARG A 117 -5.31 -20.89 22.67
C ARG A 117 -4.62 -19.85 23.54
N GLU A 118 -3.34 -20.10 23.86
CA GLU A 118 -2.48 -19.10 24.49
C GLU A 118 -2.35 -17.87 23.58
N LYS A 119 -2.56 -16.67 24.15
CA LYS A 119 -2.38 -15.42 23.43
C LYS A 119 -0.89 -15.16 23.18
N ASN A 120 -0.55 -14.73 21.95
CA ASN A 120 0.79 -14.37 21.55
C ASN A 120 0.85 -12.88 21.21
N PRO A 121 1.41 -12.01 22.08
CA PRO A 121 1.51 -10.58 21.77
C PRO A 121 2.38 -10.28 20.53
N ASP A 122 3.27 -11.19 20.16
CA ASP A 122 4.14 -11.05 19.01
C ASP A 122 3.63 -11.84 17.80
N LEU A 123 2.31 -12.07 17.75
CA LEU A 123 1.69 -12.78 16.64
C LEU A 123 2.05 -12.15 15.30
N PHE A 124 2.61 -12.95 14.40
CA PHE A 124 2.98 -12.53 13.05
C PHE A 124 1.78 -12.11 12.21
N PHE A 125 0.69 -12.87 12.31
CA PHE A 125 -0.51 -12.73 11.49
C PHE A 125 -1.39 -11.58 11.97
N ALA A 126 -1.58 -10.58 11.10
CA ALA A 126 -2.40 -9.42 11.36
C ALA A 126 -3.26 -9.08 10.13
N VAL A 127 -4.17 -8.14 10.26
CA VAL A 127 -5.00 -7.64 9.15
C VAL A 127 -5.13 -6.13 9.20
N ASP A 128 -5.29 -5.54 8.05
CA ASP A 128 -5.83 -4.20 7.93
C ASP A 128 -7.35 -4.28 8.13
N SER A 129 -7.89 -3.69 9.17
CA SER A 129 -9.32 -3.75 9.42
C SER A 129 -10.08 -2.57 8.82
N ALA A 130 -9.41 -1.44 8.64
CA ALA A 130 -10.00 -0.24 8.03
C ALA A 130 -11.44 0.06 8.47
N GLN A 131 -11.82 -0.34 9.70
CA GLN A 131 -13.19 -0.19 10.22
C GLN A 131 -13.64 1.27 10.27
N SER A 132 -12.69 2.20 10.49
CA SER A 132 -12.96 3.63 10.46
C SER A 132 -13.63 4.10 9.17
N TRP A 133 -13.41 3.41 8.04
CA TRP A 133 -14.12 3.68 6.78
C TRP A 133 -15.61 3.33 6.84
N LEU A 134 -16.00 2.46 7.75
CA LEU A 134 -17.38 2.07 7.94
C LEU A 134 -18.21 3.12 8.71
N ALA A 135 -17.58 4.13 9.32
CA ALA A 135 -18.29 5.18 10.06
C ALA A 135 -19.10 6.10 9.15
N ALA A 136 -18.62 6.40 7.96
CA ALA A 136 -19.34 7.19 6.97
C ALA A 136 -20.29 6.31 6.15
N PRO A 137 -21.47 6.82 5.74
CA PRO A 137 -22.31 6.11 4.77
C PRO A 137 -21.48 5.84 3.52
N GLN A 138 -21.18 4.58 3.25
CA GLN A 138 -20.54 4.19 2.00
C GLN A 138 -21.59 4.26 0.92
N LYS A 139 -21.45 5.20 -0.02
CA LYS A 139 -22.29 5.27 -1.21
C LYS A 139 -22.31 3.96 -2.02
N GLU A 140 -21.32 3.13 -1.77
CA GLU A 140 -21.00 1.91 -2.49
C GLU A 140 -21.52 0.63 -1.81
N ASN A 141 -22.04 0.71 -0.60
CA ASN A 141 -22.65 -0.44 0.08
C ASN A 141 -23.94 -0.07 0.83
N PRO A 142 -25.11 -0.16 0.18
CA PRO A 142 -26.40 0.09 0.81
C PRO A 142 -26.80 -0.98 1.85
N PHE A 143 -26.18 -2.17 1.82
CA PHE A 143 -26.48 -3.27 2.75
C PHE A 143 -25.65 -3.23 4.04
N ARG A 144 -24.86 -2.16 4.25
CA ARG A 144 -24.03 -2.05 5.44
C ARG A 144 -24.90 -2.04 6.71
N PRO A 145 -24.67 -2.98 7.65
CA PRO A 145 -25.41 -3.00 8.90
C PRO A 145 -25.08 -1.79 9.78
N ALA A 146 -26.04 -1.35 10.59
CA ALA A 146 -25.86 -0.22 11.50
C ALA A 146 -24.77 -0.48 12.55
N ASP A 147 -24.54 -1.72 12.92
CA ASP A 147 -23.58 -2.22 13.90
C ASP A 147 -22.29 -2.80 13.26
N ALA A 148 -21.94 -2.32 12.05
CA ALA A 148 -20.79 -2.81 11.29
C ALA A 148 -19.49 -2.89 12.10
N PHE A 149 -19.21 -1.93 13.00
CA PHE A 149 -18.04 -1.97 13.87
C PHE A 149 -18.06 -3.16 14.83
N ALA A 150 -19.22 -3.46 15.43
CA ALA A 150 -19.38 -4.58 16.34
C ALA A 150 -19.23 -5.91 15.61
N ILE A 151 -19.82 -6.03 14.42
CA ILE A 151 -19.72 -7.24 13.57
C ILE A 151 -18.26 -7.47 13.19
N VAL A 152 -17.57 -6.49 12.59
CA VAL A 152 -16.19 -6.68 12.09
C VAL A 152 -15.22 -6.96 13.23
N SER A 153 -15.33 -6.27 14.37
CA SER A 153 -14.48 -6.53 15.54
C SER A 153 -14.74 -7.91 16.15
N GLU A 154 -15.99 -8.39 16.15
CA GLU A 154 -16.30 -9.74 16.61
C GLU A 154 -15.81 -10.82 15.65
N VAL A 155 -15.96 -10.62 14.35
CA VAL A 155 -15.40 -11.49 13.31
C VAL A 155 -13.88 -11.57 13.42
N ALA A 156 -13.19 -10.43 13.67
CA ALA A 156 -11.75 -10.40 13.90
C ALA A 156 -11.35 -11.23 15.15
N ARG A 157 -12.09 -11.08 16.27
CA ARG A 157 -11.86 -11.87 17.48
C ARG A 157 -12.03 -13.36 17.23
N ARG A 158 -13.10 -13.77 16.54
CA ARG A 158 -13.39 -15.18 16.22
C ARG A 158 -12.30 -15.83 15.37
N ALA A 159 -11.66 -15.10 14.46
CA ALA A 159 -10.49 -15.59 13.74
C ALA A 159 -9.23 -15.71 14.60
N GLY A 160 -9.25 -15.18 15.84
CA GLY A 160 -8.07 -15.13 16.71
C GLY A 160 -7.07 -14.04 16.37
N ILE A 161 -7.48 -13.05 15.58
CA ILE A 161 -6.67 -11.86 15.25
C ILE A 161 -6.40 -11.08 16.54
N GLN A 162 -5.15 -10.71 16.80
CA GLN A 162 -4.72 -9.98 18.00
C GLN A 162 -4.20 -8.58 17.70
N MET A 163 -4.03 -8.24 16.43
CA MET A 163 -3.65 -6.89 15.99
C MET A 163 -4.30 -6.56 14.66
N VAL A 164 -4.82 -5.34 14.58
CA VAL A 164 -5.38 -4.77 13.34
C VAL A 164 -4.73 -3.43 13.02
N ARG A 165 -4.76 -3.04 11.75
CA ARG A 165 -4.36 -1.71 11.30
C ARG A 165 -5.60 -0.85 11.08
N GLU A 166 -5.63 0.35 11.69
CA GLU A 166 -6.74 1.31 11.62
C GLU A 166 -6.28 2.68 11.18
N ARG A 167 -7.15 3.41 10.52
CA ARG A 167 -6.87 4.73 9.97
C ARG A 167 -7.61 5.83 10.71
N LEU A 168 -6.90 6.95 10.87
CA LEU A 168 -7.43 8.19 11.44
C LEU A 168 -7.05 9.38 10.56
N ARG A 169 -8.01 10.22 10.21
CA ARG A 169 -7.75 11.48 9.52
C ARG A 169 -7.61 12.60 10.53
N TRP A 170 -6.46 13.25 10.52
CA TRP A 170 -6.23 14.39 11.42
C TRP A 170 -7.24 15.52 11.17
N SER A 171 -7.54 15.82 9.89
CA SER A 171 -8.52 16.85 9.53
C SER A 171 -9.93 16.61 10.07
N ASP A 172 -10.31 15.34 10.25
CA ASP A 172 -11.62 14.99 10.81
C ASP A 172 -11.62 15.11 12.34
N VAL A 173 -10.51 14.76 12.96
CA VAL A 173 -10.35 14.79 14.42
C VAL A 173 -10.14 16.22 14.95
N GLU A 174 -9.33 17.04 14.27
CA GLU A 174 -9.00 18.41 14.67
C GLU A 174 -9.15 19.37 13.47
N PRO A 175 -10.40 19.60 13.03
CA PRO A 175 -10.67 20.51 11.91
C PRO A 175 -10.23 21.95 12.16
N GLU A 176 -10.28 22.39 13.41
CA GLU A 176 -9.78 23.68 13.90
C GLU A 176 -8.81 23.48 15.09
N PRO A 177 -7.80 24.36 15.26
CA PRO A 177 -6.82 24.19 16.32
C PRO A 177 -7.45 24.02 17.70
N GLY A 178 -7.15 22.90 18.36
CA GLY A 178 -7.62 22.58 19.70
C GLY A 178 -9.06 22.06 19.81
N LYS A 179 -9.81 22.01 18.73
CA LYS A 179 -11.17 21.44 18.71
C LYS A 179 -11.12 19.99 18.21
N PHE A 180 -11.31 19.06 19.13
CA PHE A 180 -11.17 17.63 18.85
C PHE A 180 -12.51 16.91 18.85
N ASP A 181 -12.75 16.10 17.80
CA ASP A 181 -13.80 15.09 17.75
C ASP A 181 -13.20 13.69 17.63
N TRP A 182 -13.27 12.94 18.71
CA TRP A 182 -12.73 11.58 18.80
C TRP A 182 -13.80 10.50 18.67
N LYS A 183 -15.08 10.86 18.64
CA LYS A 183 -16.20 9.96 18.89
C LYS A 183 -16.11 8.64 18.16
N GLN A 184 -16.03 8.67 16.83
CA GLN A 184 -15.99 7.43 16.04
C GLN A 184 -14.72 6.61 16.25
N TYR A 185 -13.59 7.29 16.42
CA TYR A 185 -12.29 6.61 16.59
C TYR A 185 -12.16 5.97 17.97
N ARG A 186 -12.71 6.61 19.02
CA ARG A 186 -12.83 6.01 20.36
C ARG A 186 -13.74 4.81 20.34
N GLN A 187 -14.95 4.92 19.78
CA GLN A 187 -15.89 3.81 19.68
C GLN A 187 -15.26 2.59 19.01
N ASN A 188 -14.57 2.80 17.90
CA ASN A 188 -13.88 1.73 17.20
C ASN A 188 -12.75 1.12 18.04
N ALA A 189 -11.90 1.95 18.64
CA ALA A 189 -10.80 1.51 19.49
C ALA A 189 -11.29 0.76 20.75
N ASP A 190 -12.40 1.19 21.33
CA ASP A 190 -13.01 0.54 22.50
C ASP A 190 -13.51 -0.85 22.14
N LEU A 191 -14.29 -1.00 21.06
CA LEU A 191 -14.81 -2.27 20.60
C LEU A 191 -13.70 -3.30 20.28
N LEU A 192 -12.61 -2.87 19.66
CA LEU A 192 -11.46 -3.72 19.39
C LEU A 192 -10.73 -4.10 20.68
N SER A 193 -10.46 -3.12 21.53
CA SER A 193 -9.75 -3.33 22.81
C SER A 193 -10.52 -4.24 23.76
N GLU A 194 -11.85 -4.09 23.87
CA GLU A 194 -12.73 -4.98 24.66
C GLU A 194 -12.66 -6.44 24.21
N ARG A 195 -12.33 -6.67 22.94
CA ARG A 195 -12.12 -8.00 22.34
C ARG A 195 -10.66 -8.47 22.41
N GLY A 196 -9.81 -7.73 23.14
CA GLY A 196 -8.39 -8.06 23.29
C GLY A 196 -7.55 -7.85 22.01
N ILE A 197 -8.04 -7.05 21.06
CA ILE A 197 -7.36 -6.76 19.81
C ILE A 197 -6.61 -5.44 19.93
N ARG A 198 -5.29 -5.46 19.71
CA ARG A 198 -4.42 -4.27 19.69
C ARG A 198 -4.52 -3.58 18.34
N ILE A 199 -4.21 -2.32 18.31
CA ILE A 199 -4.36 -1.49 17.12
C ILE A 199 -3.01 -0.88 16.71
N SER A 200 -2.67 -1.03 15.43
CA SER A 200 -1.69 -0.21 14.72
C SER A 200 -2.44 0.95 14.08
N GLY A 201 -2.35 2.14 14.66
CA GLY A 201 -3.04 3.32 14.16
C GLY A 201 -2.22 4.01 13.06
N VAL A 202 -2.87 4.42 11.99
CA VAL A 202 -2.30 5.28 10.94
C VAL A 202 -2.97 6.63 11.01
N TYR A 203 -2.19 7.73 11.05
CA TYR A 203 -2.79 9.04 10.83
C TYR A 203 -2.20 9.76 9.63
N HIS A 204 -3.08 10.43 8.91
CA HIS A 204 -2.77 11.18 7.69
C HIS A 204 -3.78 12.34 7.49
N ASP A 205 -3.74 13.01 6.34
CA ASP A 205 -4.64 14.12 5.97
C ASP A 205 -4.60 15.26 7.00
N ALA A 206 -3.45 15.94 7.07
CA ALA A 206 -3.26 17.08 7.93
C ALA A 206 -4.27 18.21 7.61
N PRO A 207 -4.88 18.86 8.60
CA PRO A 207 -5.83 19.94 8.39
C PRO A 207 -5.18 21.16 7.74
N SER A 208 -5.96 21.94 7.01
CA SER A 208 -5.47 23.07 6.21
C SER A 208 -4.70 24.13 7.03
N TRP A 209 -5.09 24.35 8.28
CA TRP A 209 -4.46 25.31 9.18
C TRP A 209 -3.01 24.93 9.56
N THR A 210 -2.59 23.67 9.36
CA THR A 210 -1.20 23.20 9.56
C THR A 210 -0.35 23.29 8.30
N ARG A 211 -0.93 23.66 7.16
CA ARG A 211 -0.33 23.58 5.83
C ARG A 211 -0.23 24.95 5.17
N SER A 212 0.77 25.76 5.55
CA SER A 212 0.97 27.08 4.95
C SER A 212 1.51 27.02 3.52
N ASN A 213 2.37 26.04 3.23
CA ASN A 213 3.12 25.94 1.97
C ASN A 213 3.27 24.49 1.47
N THR A 214 2.44 23.58 1.95
CA THR A 214 2.43 22.18 1.54
C THR A 214 1.04 21.77 1.07
N PRO A 215 0.92 20.96 0.03
CA PRO A 215 -0.38 20.46 -0.45
C PRO A 215 -1.07 19.53 0.54
N ARG A 216 -0.34 18.63 1.22
CA ARG A 216 -0.93 17.59 2.08
C ARG A 216 -0.23 17.39 3.42
N LEU A 217 1.11 17.39 3.47
CA LEU A 217 1.87 17.20 4.69
C LEU A 217 1.77 18.44 5.60
N PRO A 218 1.86 18.28 6.93
CA PRO A 218 1.93 19.44 7.83
C PRO A 218 3.26 20.18 7.62
N SER A 219 3.19 21.48 7.39
CA SER A 219 4.35 22.38 7.37
C SER A 219 4.63 22.98 8.76
N ASP A 220 3.62 23.05 9.63
CA ASP A 220 3.81 23.33 11.04
C ASP A 220 4.21 22.05 11.79
N LEU A 221 5.51 21.85 11.94
CA LEU A 221 6.05 20.66 12.61
C LEU A 221 5.72 20.63 14.11
N MET A 222 5.49 21.79 14.75
CA MET A 222 5.11 21.84 16.17
C MET A 222 3.65 21.40 16.36
N ALA A 223 2.76 21.80 15.47
CA ALA A 223 1.37 21.30 15.46
C ALA A 223 1.35 19.77 15.27
N ASN A 224 2.16 19.27 14.33
CA ASN A 224 2.31 17.83 14.10
C ASN A 224 2.81 17.07 15.35
N TYR A 225 3.84 17.57 16.00
CA TYR A 225 4.35 17.05 17.28
C TYR A 225 3.27 17.01 18.37
N ARG A 226 2.51 18.10 18.51
CA ARG A 226 1.46 18.22 19.53
C ARG A 226 0.32 17.24 19.28
N PHE A 227 -0.07 17.08 18.02
CA PHE A 227 -1.12 16.14 17.62
C PHE A 227 -0.68 14.70 17.85
N ALA A 228 0.52 14.30 17.38
CA ALA A 228 1.06 12.97 17.62
C ALA A 228 1.18 12.64 19.13
N ARG A 229 1.64 13.61 19.94
CA ARG A 229 1.67 13.47 21.41
C ARG A 229 0.28 13.28 22.01
N LYS A 230 -0.71 13.97 21.49
CA LYS A 230 -2.10 13.83 21.92
C LYS A 230 -2.68 12.48 21.54
N LEU A 231 -2.45 12.00 20.29
CA LEU A 231 -2.84 10.67 19.84
C LEU A 231 -2.28 9.58 20.76
N ALA A 232 -0.97 9.61 21.04
CA ALA A 232 -0.32 8.63 21.91
C ALA A 232 -0.95 8.58 23.31
N ARG A 233 -1.38 9.72 23.84
CA ARG A 233 -2.04 9.79 25.15
C ARG A 233 -3.50 9.37 25.10
N GLU A 234 -4.22 9.77 24.08
CA GLU A 234 -5.65 9.51 23.91
C GLU A 234 -5.94 8.02 23.78
N PHE A 235 -5.09 7.30 23.04
CA PHE A 235 -5.28 5.88 22.75
C PHE A 235 -4.29 4.97 23.48
N ARG A 236 -3.68 5.47 24.57
CA ARG A 236 -2.74 4.68 25.38
C ARG A 236 -3.38 3.37 25.87
N GLY A 237 -2.66 2.26 25.69
CA GLY A 237 -3.11 0.91 26.05
C GLY A 237 -4.02 0.24 25.00
N LYS A 238 -4.54 0.99 24.03
CA LYS A 238 -5.38 0.47 22.94
C LYS A 238 -4.61 0.43 21.62
N MET A 239 -3.97 1.53 21.25
CA MET A 239 -3.08 1.60 20.09
C MET A 239 -1.64 1.48 20.55
N THR A 240 -0.98 0.41 20.17
CA THR A 240 0.40 0.09 20.58
C THR A 240 1.44 0.47 19.52
N VAL A 241 0.98 0.78 18.34
CA VAL A 241 1.78 1.22 17.19
C VAL A 241 1.11 2.45 16.57
N TRP A 242 1.90 3.44 16.17
CA TRP A 242 1.45 4.53 15.33
C TRP A 242 2.30 4.65 14.08
N GLU A 243 1.63 4.66 12.95
CA GLU A 243 2.19 4.86 11.63
C GLU A 243 1.93 6.30 11.18
N PHE A 244 2.98 7.01 10.79
CA PHE A 244 2.86 8.36 10.26
C PHE A 244 2.70 8.35 8.76
N TRP A 245 1.53 8.72 8.28
CA TRP A 245 1.14 8.78 6.88
C TRP A 245 0.89 7.42 6.24
N ASN A 246 0.41 7.43 4.96
CA ASN A 246 0.21 6.25 4.13
C ASN A 246 0.89 6.48 2.79
N GLU A 247 1.71 5.56 2.34
CA GLU A 247 2.34 5.50 1.01
C GLU A 247 2.89 6.86 0.52
N PRO A 248 3.83 7.47 1.26
CA PRO A 248 4.34 8.81 0.93
C PRO A 248 5.13 8.84 -0.39
N ASP A 249 5.65 7.71 -0.83
CA ASP A 249 6.43 7.55 -2.06
C ASP A 249 5.58 7.63 -3.34
N ILE A 250 4.25 7.52 -3.22
CA ILE A 250 3.31 7.67 -4.34
C ILE A 250 2.41 8.91 -4.19
N GLY A 251 1.17 8.86 -4.66
CA GLY A 251 0.29 10.04 -4.73
C GLY A 251 -0.29 10.54 -3.41
N PHE A 252 -0.03 9.87 -2.28
CA PHE A 252 -0.57 10.30 -0.99
C PHE A 252 0.21 11.44 -0.33
N ALA A 253 1.48 11.67 -0.72
CA ALA A 253 2.24 12.87 -0.38
C ALA A 253 2.89 13.44 -1.65
N PRO A 254 2.41 14.57 -2.19
CA PRO A 254 3.00 15.19 -3.37
C PRO A 254 4.29 15.98 -3.07
N GLU A 255 4.62 16.19 -1.80
CA GLU A 255 5.79 16.93 -1.33
C GLU A 255 7.10 16.16 -1.54
N GLY A 256 8.22 16.84 -1.37
CA GLY A 256 9.55 16.23 -1.45
C GLY A 256 9.84 15.26 -0.31
N ALA A 257 10.73 14.31 -0.56
CA ALA A 257 11.14 13.30 0.41
C ALA A 257 11.68 13.91 1.71
N TRP A 258 12.33 15.05 1.65
CA TRP A 258 12.84 15.80 2.82
C TRP A 258 11.72 16.42 3.66
N ASP A 259 10.63 16.88 3.05
CA ASP A 259 9.46 17.39 3.78
C ASP A 259 8.77 16.25 4.54
N TYR A 260 8.62 15.08 3.91
CA TYR A 260 8.11 13.90 4.58
C TYR A 260 9.02 13.47 5.74
N ALA A 261 10.33 13.43 5.52
CA ALA A 261 11.29 13.10 6.59
C ALA A 261 11.19 14.07 7.78
N ALA A 262 11.06 15.37 7.54
CA ALA A 262 10.90 16.36 8.60
C ALA A 262 9.59 16.18 9.38
N ALA A 263 8.48 15.92 8.67
CA ALA A 263 7.19 15.65 9.27
C ALA A 263 7.19 14.33 10.09
N LEU A 264 7.78 13.25 9.58
CA LEU A 264 7.95 11.99 10.30
C LEU A 264 8.74 12.18 11.60
N LYS A 265 9.86 12.92 11.56
CA LYS A 265 10.67 13.20 12.74
C LYS A 265 9.87 13.92 13.83
N SER A 266 9.11 14.94 13.45
CA SER A 266 8.27 15.67 14.42
C SER A 266 7.16 14.80 14.99
N ALA A 267 6.55 13.93 14.19
CA ALA A 267 5.54 12.96 14.63
C ALA A 267 6.14 11.95 15.62
N TYR A 268 7.28 11.35 15.29
CA TYR A 268 8.03 10.45 16.18
C TYR A 268 8.29 11.05 17.55
N LEU A 269 8.84 12.28 17.57
CA LEU A 269 9.12 12.99 18.81
C LEU A 269 7.85 13.24 19.63
N GLY A 270 6.75 13.57 18.96
CA GLY A 270 5.44 13.72 19.58
C GLY A 270 4.93 12.41 20.18
N PHE A 271 4.97 11.33 19.45
CA PHE A 271 4.57 10.02 19.93
C PHE A 271 5.38 9.59 21.15
N LYS A 272 6.70 9.64 21.08
CA LYS A 272 7.58 9.27 22.19
C LYS A 272 7.42 10.19 23.42
N ALA A 273 7.07 11.45 23.23
CA ALA A 273 6.72 12.36 24.32
C ALA A 273 5.31 12.10 24.90
N GLY A 274 4.45 11.49 24.15
CA GLY A 274 3.13 11.02 24.61
C GLY A 274 3.20 9.69 25.33
N ASP A 275 3.89 8.72 24.75
CA ASP A 275 4.10 7.37 25.28
C ASP A 275 5.46 6.82 24.82
N PRO A 276 6.49 6.74 25.69
CA PRO A 276 7.83 6.29 25.32
C PRO A 276 7.90 4.85 24.80
N GLU A 277 6.99 3.96 25.26
CA GLU A 277 6.94 2.54 24.90
C GLU A 277 6.28 2.28 23.55
N LEU A 278 5.63 3.29 22.99
CA LEU A 278 4.91 3.18 21.74
C LEU A 278 5.85 2.86 20.57
N THR A 279 5.49 1.88 19.76
CA THR A 279 6.17 1.62 18.49
C THR A 279 5.77 2.65 17.44
N VAL A 280 6.74 3.29 16.79
CA VAL A 280 6.50 4.27 15.74
C VAL A 280 6.98 3.75 14.40
N ALA A 281 6.07 3.72 13.43
CA ALA A 281 6.33 3.31 12.06
C ALA A 281 6.33 4.51 11.11
N PRO A 282 7.19 4.55 10.09
CA PRO A 282 6.98 5.40 8.93
C PRO A 282 5.75 4.90 8.17
N GLY A 283 5.15 5.73 7.31
CA GLY A 283 4.10 5.29 6.40
C GLY A 283 4.62 4.19 5.47
N GLY A 284 3.85 3.11 5.33
CA GLY A 284 4.25 1.99 4.50
C GLY A 284 4.55 2.44 3.07
N TYR A 285 5.74 2.13 2.56
CA TYR A 285 6.12 2.49 1.20
C TYR A 285 5.48 1.52 0.20
N ALA A 286 4.92 2.07 -0.90
CA ALA A 286 4.07 1.32 -1.83
C ALA A 286 4.84 0.63 -2.96
N ARG A 287 6.12 0.95 -3.18
CA ARG A 287 6.85 0.52 -4.39
C ARG A 287 8.02 -0.38 -4.11
N THR A 288 8.08 -1.49 -4.84
CA THR A 288 9.25 -2.36 -4.95
C THR A 288 9.58 -2.56 -6.44
N PRO A 289 10.86 -2.49 -6.85
CA PRO A 289 12.01 -2.07 -6.02
C PRO A 289 11.80 -0.68 -5.42
N LEU A 290 12.45 -0.43 -4.28
CA LEU A 290 12.36 0.84 -3.58
C LEU A 290 12.76 2.01 -4.47
N LEU A 291 11.96 3.08 -4.42
CA LEU A 291 12.23 4.30 -5.19
C LEU A 291 13.39 5.09 -4.57
N ASN A 292 14.03 5.94 -5.38
CA ASN A 292 15.03 6.86 -4.85
C ASN A 292 14.44 7.84 -3.80
N TYR A 293 13.13 8.07 -3.83
CA TYR A 293 12.40 8.77 -2.77
C TYR A 293 12.70 8.20 -1.38
N ASN A 294 12.64 6.88 -1.22
CA ASN A 294 12.92 6.20 0.04
C ASN A 294 14.39 6.39 0.47
N HIS A 295 15.31 6.35 -0.50
CA HIS A 295 16.72 6.66 -0.25
C HIS A 295 16.90 8.07 0.30
N VAL A 296 16.27 9.08 -0.31
CA VAL A 296 16.35 10.48 0.14
C VAL A 296 15.70 10.68 1.51
N VAL A 297 14.59 10.01 1.82
CA VAL A 297 14.00 10.01 3.17
C VAL A 297 15.02 9.53 4.19
N LEU A 298 15.74 8.44 3.92
CA LEU A 298 16.77 7.92 4.84
C LEU A 298 18.05 8.75 4.86
N LEU A 299 18.46 9.39 3.76
CA LEU A 299 19.55 10.37 3.75
C LEU A 299 19.27 11.56 4.67
N ASN A 300 18.01 11.88 4.86
CA ASN A 300 17.55 12.86 5.83
C ASN A 300 17.53 12.35 7.28
N GLY A 301 18.10 11.18 7.58
CA GLY A 301 18.18 10.62 8.93
C GLY A 301 16.84 10.16 9.49
N ALA A 302 15.84 9.91 8.65
CA ALA A 302 14.50 9.49 9.10
C ALA A 302 14.51 8.10 9.77
N GLY A 303 15.50 7.24 9.46
CA GLY A 303 15.65 5.93 10.08
C GLY A 303 15.89 5.98 11.59
N ASP A 304 16.44 7.08 12.13
CA ASP A 304 16.62 7.29 13.57
C ASP A 304 15.31 7.66 14.29
N TYR A 305 14.25 7.92 13.54
CA TYR A 305 12.92 8.31 14.02
C TYR A 305 11.87 7.28 13.61
N ALA A 306 12.26 6.02 13.61
CA ALA A 306 11.39 4.87 13.37
C ALA A 306 11.86 3.69 14.22
N ASP A 307 10.94 2.86 14.68
CA ASP A 307 11.24 1.65 15.43
C ASP A 307 11.15 0.40 14.53
N ILE A 308 10.55 0.53 13.35
CA ILE A 308 10.42 -0.51 12.32
C ILE A 308 10.65 0.09 10.92
N PHE A 309 10.95 -0.75 9.95
CA PHE A 309 10.87 -0.41 8.53
C PHE A 309 9.56 -0.96 7.97
N ASN A 310 8.76 -0.10 7.36
CA ASN A 310 7.40 -0.40 6.96
C ASN A 310 7.20 -0.35 5.45
N MET A 311 6.57 -1.39 4.91
CA MET A 311 6.32 -1.56 3.48
C MET A 311 4.88 -1.98 3.21
N HIS A 312 4.43 -1.74 1.97
CA HIS A 312 3.27 -2.36 1.36
C HIS A 312 3.68 -3.15 0.13
N THR A 313 2.99 -4.25 -0.16
CA THR A 313 3.23 -5.00 -1.39
C THR A 313 1.98 -5.72 -1.88
N TYR A 314 1.83 -5.78 -3.19
CA TYR A 314 0.84 -6.58 -3.90
C TYR A 314 1.54 -7.46 -4.94
N ALA A 315 2.77 -7.84 -4.63
CA ALA A 315 3.59 -8.69 -5.49
C ALA A 315 3.06 -10.13 -5.52
N VAL A 316 3.41 -10.87 -6.56
CA VAL A 316 3.19 -12.32 -6.61
C VAL A 316 4.18 -13.03 -5.70
N ILE A 317 3.81 -14.21 -5.18
CA ILE A 317 4.60 -14.95 -4.17
C ILE A 317 6.04 -15.21 -4.64
N ARG A 318 6.23 -15.53 -5.92
CA ARG A 318 7.55 -15.72 -6.54
C ARG A 318 8.51 -14.56 -6.31
N ASP A 319 8.00 -13.34 -6.28
CA ASP A 319 8.81 -12.12 -6.28
C ASP A 319 9.18 -11.66 -4.85
N PHE A 320 8.57 -12.22 -3.79
CA PHE A 320 8.85 -11.86 -2.41
C PHE A 320 10.33 -11.98 -2.00
N PRO A 321 11.08 -13.02 -2.39
CA PRO A 321 12.51 -13.06 -2.07
C PRO A 321 13.28 -11.86 -2.63
N ALA A 322 12.98 -11.43 -3.86
CA ALA A 322 13.61 -10.26 -4.49
C ALA A 322 13.19 -8.95 -3.79
N VAL A 323 11.91 -8.83 -3.42
CA VAL A 323 11.37 -7.68 -2.65
C VAL A 323 12.12 -7.55 -1.31
N LEU A 324 12.24 -8.64 -0.55
CA LEU A 324 12.91 -8.60 0.74
C LEU A 324 14.43 -8.35 0.60
N GLN A 325 15.05 -8.89 -0.45
CA GLN A 325 16.46 -8.64 -0.73
C GLN A 325 16.72 -7.16 -1.05
N ASP A 326 15.85 -6.53 -1.84
CA ASP A 326 15.93 -5.09 -2.15
C ASP A 326 15.82 -4.24 -0.88
N ILE A 327 14.83 -4.53 -0.01
CA ILE A 327 14.65 -3.86 1.28
C ILE A 327 15.91 -4.01 2.16
N ARG A 328 16.44 -5.21 2.29
CA ARG A 328 17.65 -5.46 3.12
C ARG A 328 18.88 -4.74 2.59
N ASN A 329 19.08 -4.72 1.27
CA ASN A 329 20.15 -3.97 0.64
C ASN A 329 20.03 -2.47 0.93
N HIS A 330 18.80 -1.97 0.93
CA HIS A 330 18.49 -0.58 1.23
C HIS A 330 18.78 -0.25 2.71
N LEU A 331 18.29 -1.06 3.65
CA LEU A 331 18.57 -0.92 5.07
C LEU A 331 20.09 -1.02 5.38
N LYS A 332 20.79 -1.96 4.74
CA LYS A 332 22.24 -2.09 4.87
C LYS A 332 22.98 -0.84 4.42
N ARG A 333 22.58 -0.24 3.30
CA ARG A 333 23.19 1.00 2.76
C ARG A 333 23.10 2.17 3.75
N HIS A 334 22.06 2.17 4.58
CA HIS A 334 21.79 3.22 5.57
C HIS A 334 22.12 2.84 7.03
N ASN A 335 22.78 1.72 7.27
CA ASN A 335 23.10 1.21 8.61
C ASN A 335 21.87 0.97 9.50
N LEU A 336 20.75 0.53 8.90
CA LEU A 336 19.45 0.33 9.54
C LEU A 336 19.02 -1.14 9.61
N THR A 337 19.97 -2.09 9.49
CA THR A 337 19.68 -3.54 9.50
C THR A 337 19.07 -4.05 10.81
N HIS A 338 19.13 -3.25 11.87
CA HIS A 338 18.51 -3.56 13.16
C HIS A 338 16.99 -3.32 13.16
N LEU A 339 16.45 -2.58 12.19
CA LEU A 339 15.00 -2.32 12.12
C LEU A 339 14.26 -3.58 11.67
N PRO A 340 13.28 -4.07 12.42
CA PRO A 340 12.41 -5.14 11.97
C PRO A 340 11.58 -4.68 10.76
N ILE A 341 11.32 -5.60 9.84
CA ILE A 341 10.55 -5.33 8.64
C ILE A 341 9.10 -5.74 8.88
N TRP A 342 8.18 -4.80 8.73
CA TRP A 342 6.74 -5.03 8.74
C TRP A 342 6.14 -4.72 7.38
N PHE A 343 5.08 -5.47 7.05
CA PHE A 343 4.19 -5.14 5.95
C PHE A 343 2.82 -4.78 6.53
N THR A 344 2.54 -3.49 6.68
CA THR A 344 1.28 -3.04 7.28
C THR A 344 0.12 -3.04 6.28
N GLU A 345 0.40 -3.39 5.02
CA GLU A 345 -0.57 -3.64 3.98
C GLU A 345 0.02 -4.62 2.96
N ASN A 346 -0.59 -5.80 2.85
CA ASN A 346 -0.19 -6.82 1.90
C ASN A 346 -1.44 -7.52 1.35
N GLY A 347 -1.53 -7.68 0.06
CA GLY A 347 -2.72 -8.24 -0.58
C GLY A 347 -2.42 -8.91 -1.90
N SER A 348 -3.48 -9.39 -2.54
CA SER A 348 -3.40 -10.13 -3.78
C SER A 348 -3.69 -9.26 -4.99
N ASN A 349 -2.80 -9.28 -5.99
CA ASN A 349 -3.10 -8.71 -7.31
C ASN A 349 -4.33 -9.36 -7.99
N MET A 350 -4.74 -10.55 -7.55
CA MET A 350 -5.89 -11.28 -8.09
C MET A 350 -7.23 -10.63 -7.73
N GLU A 351 -7.27 -9.79 -6.71
CA GLU A 351 -8.45 -8.99 -6.34
C GLU A 351 -8.75 -7.89 -7.36
N GLY A 352 -8.03 -7.85 -8.42
CA GLY A 352 -8.26 -6.95 -9.56
C GLY A 352 -9.60 -7.17 -10.19
N ALA A 353 -10.06 -7.48 -11.19
CA ALA A 353 -11.36 -7.52 -11.83
C ALA A 353 -12.29 -8.55 -11.17
N ALA A 354 -13.15 -8.11 -10.28
CA ALA A 354 -14.27 -8.91 -9.81
C ALA A 354 -15.20 -9.24 -10.97
N ARG A 355 -15.67 -10.49 -11.06
CA ARG A 355 -16.32 -11.04 -12.26
C ARG A 355 -17.84 -11.07 -12.22
N GLU A 356 -18.43 -11.10 -11.03
CA GLU A 356 -19.87 -11.22 -10.85
C GLU A 356 -20.51 -9.92 -10.40
N GLU A 357 -21.80 -9.76 -10.66
CA GLU A 357 -22.58 -8.67 -10.10
C GLU A 357 -22.80 -8.89 -8.60
N SER A 358 -22.65 -7.86 -7.79
CA SER A 358 -22.74 -7.96 -6.33
C SER A 358 -24.17 -7.80 -5.78
N GLY A 359 -25.13 -7.45 -6.61
CA GLY A 359 -26.44 -6.95 -6.17
C GLY A 359 -26.48 -5.43 -5.93
N ILE A 360 -25.32 -4.78 -5.84
CA ILE A 360 -25.18 -3.33 -5.75
C ILE A 360 -24.89 -2.79 -7.14
N LYS A 361 -25.71 -1.84 -7.61
CA LYS A 361 -25.57 -1.28 -8.98
C LYS A 361 -24.16 -0.74 -9.23
N GLY A 362 -23.50 -1.29 -10.24
CA GLY A 362 -22.16 -0.86 -10.67
C GLY A 362 -21.01 -1.40 -9.80
N VAL A 363 -21.29 -2.27 -8.84
CA VAL A 363 -20.31 -2.94 -8.00
C VAL A 363 -20.28 -4.43 -8.31
N ARG A 364 -19.09 -4.96 -8.50
CA ARG A 364 -18.85 -6.39 -8.78
C ARG A 364 -18.27 -7.09 -7.57
N LYS A 365 -18.46 -8.39 -7.49
CA LYS A 365 -17.91 -9.28 -6.48
C LYS A 365 -17.03 -10.37 -7.11
N HIS A 366 -16.21 -10.99 -6.31
CA HIS A 366 -15.50 -12.21 -6.70
C HIS A 366 -16.47 -13.35 -7.00
N SER A 367 -16.11 -14.18 -7.98
CA SER A 367 -16.70 -15.51 -8.11
C SER A 367 -16.20 -16.42 -6.97
N PRO A 368 -16.92 -17.50 -6.65
CA PRO A 368 -16.44 -18.49 -5.66
C PRO A 368 -15.02 -19.01 -5.96
N ALA A 369 -14.69 -19.22 -7.24
CA ALA A 369 -13.35 -19.63 -7.64
C ALA A 369 -12.28 -18.56 -7.35
N GLN A 370 -12.59 -17.28 -7.56
CA GLN A 370 -11.67 -16.18 -7.20
C GLN A 370 -11.48 -16.09 -5.67
N GLU A 371 -12.54 -16.27 -4.89
CA GLU A 371 -12.43 -16.30 -3.42
C GLU A 371 -11.52 -17.44 -2.93
N LEU A 372 -11.57 -18.61 -3.54
CA LEU A 372 -10.68 -19.74 -3.23
C LEU A 372 -9.22 -19.44 -3.62
N LEU A 373 -8.97 -18.79 -4.76
CA LEU A 373 -7.62 -18.37 -5.14
C LEU A 373 -7.03 -17.34 -4.16
N VAL A 374 -7.83 -16.38 -3.70
CA VAL A 374 -7.40 -15.42 -2.67
C VAL A 374 -7.08 -16.16 -1.36
N ALA A 375 -7.89 -17.16 -1.00
CA ALA A 375 -7.64 -18.00 0.18
C ALA A 375 -6.30 -18.76 0.08
N GLU A 376 -6.01 -19.37 -1.07
CA GLU A 376 -4.72 -20.01 -1.35
C GLU A 376 -3.56 -19.00 -1.24
N TYR A 377 -3.74 -17.81 -1.84
CA TYR A 377 -2.74 -16.74 -1.79
C TYR A 377 -2.42 -16.31 -0.35
N ILE A 378 -3.43 -16.07 0.48
CA ILE A 378 -3.26 -15.64 1.88
C ILE A 378 -2.37 -16.63 2.63
N ALA A 379 -2.67 -17.93 2.53
CA ALA A 379 -1.90 -18.95 3.23
C ALA A 379 -0.43 -18.99 2.78
N LYS A 380 -0.20 -19.07 1.48
CA LYS A 380 1.15 -19.16 0.91
C LYS A 380 1.96 -17.90 1.11
N MET A 381 1.32 -16.74 0.94
CA MET A 381 1.92 -15.42 1.14
C MET A 381 2.42 -15.28 2.58
N MET A 382 1.56 -15.45 3.57
CA MET A 382 1.93 -15.25 4.97
C MET A 382 3.02 -16.22 5.43
N ILE A 383 2.93 -17.50 5.05
CA ILE A 383 3.98 -18.49 5.39
C ILE A 383 5.32 -18.09 4.74
N THR A 384 5.29 -17.72 3.45
CA THR A 384 6.51 -17.32 2.73
C THR A 384 7.13 -16.07 3.33
N MET A 385 6.35 -15.04 3.66
CA MET A 385 6.82 -13.79 4.26
C MET A 385 7.45 -14.03 5.63
N GLN A 386 6.87 -14.91 6.44
CA GLN A 386 7.43 -15.28 7.74
C GLN A 386 8.80 -15.96 7.59
N PHE A 387 8.94 -16.92 6.65
CA PHE A 387 10.23 -17.56 6.36
C PHE A 387 11.26 -16.63 5.71
N LEU A 388 10.81 -15.56 5.08
CA LEU A 388 11.70 -14.50 4.60
C LEU A 388 12.10 -13.51 5.71
N GLY A 389 11.69 -13.74 6.96
CA GLY A 389 12.11 -12.96 8.12
C GLY A 389 11.38 -11.64 8.28
N VAL A 390 10.18 -11.52 7.73
CA VAL A 390 9.23 -10.44 8.06
C VAL A 390 8.74 -10.67 9.49
N GLU A 391 8.70 -9.61 10.30
CA GLU A 391 8.30 -9.76 11.71
C GLU A 391 6.78 -9.70 11.88
N ARG A 392 6.09 -8.92 11.05
CA ARG A 392 4.62 -8.82 11.08
C ARG A 392 4.05 -8.50 9.71
N ASP A 393 2.95 -9.15 9.37
CA ASP A 393 2.30 -9.02 8.07
C ASP A 393 0.79 -8.80 8.24
N PHE A 394 0.27 -7.73 7.62
CA PHE A 394 -1.13 -7.33 7.68
C PHE A 394 -1.78 -7.55 6.32
N PHE A 395 -2.67 -8.53 6.24
CA PHE A 395 -3.44 -8.72 5.01
C PHE A 395 -4.41 -7.55 4.78
N PHE A 396 -4.42 -7.02 3.59
CA PHE A 396 -5.38 -6.00 3.15
C PHE A 396 -6.53 -6.68 2.40
N VAL A 397 -7.76 -6.76 2.90
CA VAL A 397 -8.35 -6.06 4.04
C VAL A 397 -9.43 -6.95 4.67
N LEU A 398 -9.80 -6.74 5.94
CA LEU A 398 -10.84 -7.55 6.59
C LEU A 398 -12.25 -7.21 6.12
N PRO A 399 -12.77 -5.95 6.24
CA PRO A 399 -14.12 -5.61 5.80
C PRO A 399 -14.25 -5.55 4.29
N PRO A 400 -15.46 -5.55 3.75
CA PRO A 400 -15.68 -5.36 2.32
C PRO A 400 -15.21 -3.97 1.88
N TYR A 401 -14.45 -3.92 0.81
CA TYR A 401 -13.96 -2.67 0.22
C TYR A 401 -13.94 -2.76 -1.30
N ASN A 402 -14.51 -1.77 -1.97
CA ASN A 402 -14.54 -1.66 -3.42
C ASN A 402 -13.61 -0.55 -3.90
N GLU A 403 -12.91 -0.80 -4.97
CA GLU A 403 -11.98 0.12 -5.58
C GLU A 403 -12.24 0.24 -7.09
N ARG A 404 -11.73 1.30 -7.71
CA ARG A 404 -11.80 1.54 -9.15
C ARG A 404 -13.23 1.48 -9.69
N ALA A 405 -14.11 2.29 -9.10
CA ALA A 405 -15.52 2.36 -9.48
C ALA A 405 -16.25 1.00 -9.41
N GLY A 406 -16.00 0.25 -8.34
CA GLY A 406 -16.67 -1.01 -8.07
C GLY A 406 -16.15 -2.23 -8.85
N LYS A 407 -15.03 -2.09 -9.58
CA LYS A 407 -14.48 -3.20 -10.38
C LYS A 407 -13.59 -4.14 -9.58
N LYS A 408 -13.12 -3.72 -8.40
CA LYS A 408 -12.32 -4.54 -7.49
C LYS A 408 -13.13 -4.84 -6.23
N ASP A 409 -13.03 -6.06 -5.76
CA ASP A 409 -13.68 -6.57 -4.56
C ASP A 409 -12.60 -7.03 -3.56
N TRP A 410 -12.16 -6.11 -2.72
CA TRP A 410 -11.23 -6.40 -1.63
C TRP A 410 -11.99 -6.89 -0.41
N GLY A 411 -11.30 -7.62 0.45
CA GLY A 411 -11.79 -8.00 1.76
C GLY A 411 -11.99 -9.48 1.97
N MET A 412 -11.83 -9.88 3.24
CA MET A 412 -12.17 -11.23 3.71
C MET A 412 -13.66 -11.39 3.99
N LEU A 413 -14.41 -10.29 4.00
CA LEU A 413 -15.88 -10.28 4.11
C LEU A 413 -16.50 -9.88 2.77
N ARG A 414 -17.69 -10.42 2.51
CA ARG A 414 -18.54 -10.00 1.39
C ARG A 414 -19.31 -8.73 1.75
N HIS A 415 -20.01 -8.18 0.78
CA HIS A 415 -20.80 -6.95 0.98
C HIS A 415 -21.90 -7.09 2.03
N ASP A 416 -22.41 -8.28 2.25
CA ASP A 416 -23.36 -8.62 3.33
C ASP A 416 -22.67 -8.96 4.67
N PHE A 417 -21.36 -8.74 4.75
CA PHE A 417 -20.50 -9.03 5.90
C PHE A 417 -20.33 -10.51 6.24
N THR A 418 -20.76 -11.43 5.39
CA THR A 418 -20.42 -12.85 5.55
C THR A 418 -18.96 -13.14 5.17
N VAL A 419 -18.37 -14.14 5.81
CA VAL A 419 -16.95 -14.48 5.61
C VAL A 419 -16.69 -15.18 4.28
N LYS A 420 -15.61 -14.77 3.59
CA LYS A 420 -15.05 -15.48 2.44
C LYS A 420 -14.11 -16.61 2.91
N PRO A 421 -13.74 -17.57 2.03
CA PRO A 421 -12.82 -18.66 2.38
C PRO A 421 -11.50 -18.22 3.03
N GLY A 422 -10.93 -17.08 2.57
CA GLY A 422 -9.70 -16.52 3.13
C GLY A 422 -9.73 -16.24 4.63
N TYR A 423 -10.90 -15.98 5.18
CA TYR A 423 -11.10 -15.82 6.61
C TYR A 423 -10.82 -17.11 7.39
N ALA A 424 -11.39 -18.25 6.95
CA ALA A 424 -11.17 -19.54 7.59
C ALA A 424 -9.69 -19.98 7.48
N VAL A 425 -9.04 -19.67 6.35
CA VAL A 425 -7.61 -19.89 6.18
C VAL A 425 -6.79 -19.10 7.19
N LEU A 426 -7.08 -17.81 7.37
CA LEU A 426 -6.36 -16.99 8.35
C LEU A 426 -6.56 -17.50 9.76
N ALA A 427 -7.78 -17.88 10.14
CA ALA A 427 -8.07 -18.47 11.45
C ALA A 427 -7.28 -19.77 11.67
N THR A 428 -7.15 -20.62 10.65
CA THR A 428 -6.34 -21.85 10.69
C THR A 428 -4.84 -21.55 10.82
N LEU A 429 -4.32 -20.56 10.07
CA LEU A 429 -2.91 -20.13 10.21
C LEU A 429 -2.61 -19.67 11.63
N ILE A 430 -3.49 -18.83 12.18
CA ILE A 430 -3.33 -18.32 13.53
C ILE A 430 -3.41 -19.45 14.57
N ASP A 431 -4.32 -20.40 14.40
CA ASP A 431 -4.46 -21.54 15.31
C ASP A 431 -3.24 -22.46 15.26
N ARG A 432 -2.80 -22.83 14.08
CA ARG A 432 -1.72 -23.79 13.89
C ARG A 432 -0.33 -23.20 14.14
N LEU A 433 -0.10 -21.98 13.66
CA LEU A 433 1.23 -21.36 13.61
C LEU A 433 1.40 -20.16 14.54
N GLY A 434 0.35 -19.64 15.14
CA GLY A 434 0.41 -18.42 15.96
C GLY A 434 1.34 -18.51 17.17
N ASN A 435 1.56 -19.71 17.70
CA ASN A 435 2.47 -20.04 18.79
C ASN A 435 3.62 -20.99 18.35
N ALA A 436 3.95 -20.98 17.07
CA ALA A 436 5.02 -21.80 16.53
C ALA A 436 6.11 -20.93 15.89
N GLU A 437 7.34 -21.35 16.00
CA GLU A 437 8.50 -20.66 15.44
C GLU A 437 8.96 -21.38 14.16
N PRO A 438 9.31 -20.65 13.07
CA PRO A 438 9.92 -21.24 11.91
C PRO A 438 11.24 -21.95 12.26
N GLU A 439 11.40 -23.20 11.80
CA GLU A 439 12.67 -23.94 11.93
C GLU A 439 13.46 -24.04 10.64
N GLY A 440 12.78 -24.04 9.48
CA GLY A 440 13.43 -24.10 8.18
C GLY A 440 12.58 -24.76 7.12
N GLU A 441 13.18 -24.90 5.93
CA GLU A 441 12.56 -25.59 4.81
C GLU A 441 12.96 -27.07 4.79
N ILE A 442 12.04 -27.94 4.37
CA ILE A 442 12.27 -29.36 4.18
C ILE A 442 12.00 -29.76 2.74
N ARG A 443 12.85 -30.56 2.14
CA ARG A 443 12.74 -31.06 0.78
C ARG A 443 11.84 -32.29 0.74
N LEU A 444 10.67 -32.16 0.13
CA LEU A 444 9.64 -33.20 0.02
C LEU A 444 9.54 -33.80 -1.38
N GLY A 445 10.41 -33.39 -2.29
CA GLY A 445 10.42 -33.77 -3.69
C GLY A 445 10.14 -32.61 -4.64
N ASP A 446 10.25 -32.88 -5.95
CA ASP A 446 10.10 -31.83 -6.96
C ASP A 446 8.67 -31.27 -7.03
N GLY A 447 8.59 -29.95 -7.05
CA GLY A 447 7.32 -29.24 -7.14
C GLY A 447 6.50 -29.25 -5.85
N ILE A 448 7.10 -29.58 -4.70
CA ILE A 448 6.47 -29.49 -3.38
C ILE A 448 7.25 -28.49 -2.52
N LYS A 449 6.54 -27.57 -1.88
CA LYS A 449 7.07 -26.73 -0.82
C LYS A 449 6.80 -27.37 0.53
N GLY A 450 7.80 -27.32 1.43
CA GLY A 450 7.68 -27.81 2.79
C GLY A 450 8.36 -26.87 3.77
N PHE A 451 7.66 -26.50 4.85
CA PHE A 451 8.15 -25.61 5.90
C PHE A 451 7.92 -26.24 7.26
N LEU A 452 8.97 -26.30 8.06
CA LEU A 452 8.92 -26.90 9.38
C LEU A 452 8.86 -25.80 10.45
N TYR A 453 7.91 -25.98 11.36
CA TYR A 453 7.72 -25.11 12.52
C TYR A 453 7.88 -25.91 13.80
N ARG A 454 8.32 -25.24 14.86
CA ARG A 454 8.43 -25.79 16.21
C ARG A 454 7.48 -25.05 17.14
N ARG A 455 6.58 -25.78 17.78
CA ARG A 455 5.72 -25.27 18.82
C ARG A 455 6.47 -25.10 20.15
N ARG A 456 5.95 -24.27 21.04
CA ARG A 456 6.53 -24.07 22.38
C ARG A 456 6.61 -25.35 23.21
N ASP A 457 5.69 -26.29 23.01
CA ASP A 457 5.67 -27.61 23.65
C ASP A 457 6.65 -28.63 23.03
N GLY A 458 7.45 -28.20 22.07
CA GLY A 458 8.47 -28.99 21.37
C GLY A 458 7.92 -29.84 20.21
N ARG A 459 6.60 -29.96 20.04
CA ARG A 459 6.01 -30.62 18.87
C ARG A 459 6.31 -29.81 17.62
N LYS A 460 6.32 -30.50 16.47
CA LYS A 460 6.59 -29.86 15.18
C LYS A 460 5.39 -29.92 14.26
N ILE A 461 5.28 -28.93 13.44
CA ILE A 461 4.27 -28.82 12.39
C ILE A 461 4.99 -28.70 11.06
N LEU A 462 4.69 -29.61 10.13
CA LEU A 462 5.04 -29.47 8.74
C LEU A 462 3.89 -28.81 8.00
N VAL A 463 4.18 -27.68 7.34
CA VAL A 463 3.29 -27.05 6.37
C VAL A 463 3.80 -27.38 4.98
N TYR A 464 2.93 -27.88 4.10
CA TYR A 464 3.35 -28.28 2.77
C TYR A 464 2.25 -28.07 1.73
N TRP A 465 2.65 -27.84 0.47
CA TRP A 465 1.75 -27.74 -0.68
C TRP A 465 2.46 -28.08 -2.00
N SER A 466 1.67 -28.44 -3.03
CA SER A 466 2.16 -28.54 -4.40
C SER A 466 2.29 -27.14 -5.02
N ILE A 467 3.43 -26.87 -5.63
CA ILE A 467 3.67 -25.61 -6.34
C ILE A 467 2.61 -25.42 -7.42
N SER A 468 1.94 -24.28 -7.42
CA SER A 468 0.92 -23.85 -8.38
C SER A 468 1.38 -22.61 -9.16
N GLU A 469 0.52 -22.10 -10.03
CA GLU A 469 0.79 -20.85 -10.76
C GLU A 469 1.01 -19.66 -9.82
N LEU A 470 0.35 -19.63 -8.63
CA LEU A 470 0.56 -18.60 -7.62
C LEU A 470 1.99 -18.54 -7.09
N ASP A 471 2.68 -19.67 -7.06
CA ASP A 471 4.07 -19.74 -6.61
C ASP A 471 5.08 -19.35 -7.70
N THR A 472 4.73 -19.49 -8.99
CA THR A 472 5.72 -19.45 -10.10
C THR A 472 5.51 -18.34 -11.10
N LYS A 473 4.27 -17.92 -11.30
CA LYS A 473 3.88 -16.96 -12.34
C LYS A 473 2.78 -16.05 -11.86
N GLU A 474 2.55 -15.14 -12.49
CA GLU A 474 1.52 -14.37 -13.12
C GLU A 474 0.44 -13.78 -12.24
N GLU A 475 0.18 -12.58 -12.63
CA GLU A 475 -0.87 -11.72 -12.14
C GLU A 475 -2.30 -12.27 -12.34
N ARG A 476 -2.47 -13.36 -13.09
CA ARG A 476 -3.78 -13.95 -13.43
C ARG A 476 -3.70 -15.46 -13.59
N PRO A 477 -3.63 -16.21 -12.46
CA PRO A 477 -3.64 -17.67 -12.52
C PRO A 477 -4.95 -18.19 -13.11
N ASN A 478 -4.92 -19.41 -13.62
CA ASN A 478 -6.13 -20.10 -14.07
C ASN A 478 -7.11 -20.26 -12.91
N LEU A 479 -8.35 -19.83 -13.11
CA LEU A 479 -9.41 -19.88 -12.10
C LEU A 479 -10.07 -21.26 -12.00
N ASP A 480 -9.64 -22.23 -12.79
CA ASP A 480 -10.13 -23.59 -12.67
C ASP A 480 -9.55 -24.26 -11.42
N THR A 481 -10.32 -24.20 -10.34
CA THR A 481 -9.95 -24.81 -9.06
C THR A 481 -10.21 -26.31 -9.00
N GLN A 482 -10.88 -26.88 -10.02
CA GLN A 482 -11.23 -28.30 -10.04
C GLN A 482 -10.04 -29.18 -10.44
N ASN A 483 -9.08 -28.65 -11.20
CA ASN A 483 -7.83 -29.33 -11.51
C ASN A 483 -6.80 -29.11 -10.39
N LEU A 484 -7.06 -29.70 -9.26
CA LEU A 484 -6.14 -29.67 -8.11
C LEU A 484 -4.87 -30.45 -8.46
N LEU A 485 -3.78 -29.70 -8.73
CA LEU A 485 -2.46 -30.31 -8.85
C LEU A 485 -2.15 -31.09 -7.58
N SER A 486 -2.08 -32.39 -7.66
CA SER A 486 -1.69 -33.26 -6.55
C SER A 486 -0.37 -33.97 -6.84
N ARG A 487 0.50 -33.99 -5.82
CA ARG A 487 1.79 -34.69 -5.87
C ARG A 487 1.93 -35.61 -4.67
N LYS A 488 2.36 -36.84 -4.93
CA LYS A 488 2.66 -37.80 -3.85
C LYS A 488 4.08 -37.63 -3.35
N PHE A 489 4.29 -37.84 -2.06
CA PHE A 489 5.59 -37.81 -1.42
C PHE A 489 5.57 -38.69 -0.16
N ALA A 490 6.74 -39.01 0.34
CA ALA A 490 6.92 -39.67 1.63
C ALA A 490 7.62 -38.70 2.61
N LEU A 491 7.16 -38.64 3.84
CA LEU A 491 7.81 -37.84 4.86
C LEU A 491 8.99 -38.62 5.44
N PRO A 492 10.25 -38.11 5.35
CA PRO A 492 11.42 -38.83 5.84
C PRO A 492 11.33 -39.19 7.32
N GLY A 493 11.60 -40.44 7.64
CA GLY A 493 11.61 -40.93 9.04
C GLY A 493 10.25 -41.09 9.71
N SER A 494 9.14 -40.95 8.96
CA SER A 494 7.80 -41.08 9.49
C SER A 494 7.08 -42.25 8.80
N GLY A 495 7.02 -43.42 9.48
CA GLY A 495 6.09 -44.48 9.11
C GLY A 495 4.88 -44.46 10.02
N GLY A 496 3.64 -44.52 9.43
CA GLY A 496 2.40 -44.62 10.15
C GLY A 496 1.49 -43.40 10.01
N LYS A 497 0.39 -43.42 10.76
CA LYS A 497 -0.65 -42.43 10.72
C LYS A 497 -0.21 -41.11 11.37
N LEU A 498 -0.39 -40.02 10.69
CA LEU A 498 -0.14 -38.67 11.14
C LEU A 498 -1.45 -37.87 11.12
N ALA A 499 -1.70 -37.13 12.19
CA ALA A 499 -2.84 -36.22 12.26
C ALA A 499 -2.48 -34.89 11.59
N GLY A 500 -3.45 -34.35 10.86
CA GLY A 500 -3.29 -33.06 10.18
C GLY A 500 -4.60 -32.31 10.05
N VAL A 501 -4.48 -31.09 9.54
CA VAL A 501 -5.63 -30.29 9.10
C VAL A 501 -5.34 -29.69 7.74
N ASP A 502 -6.39 -29.50 6.95
CA ASP A 502 -6.30 -28.76 5.69
C ASP A 502 -6.21 -27.24 5.95
N HIS A 503 -6.16 -26.45 4.89
CA HIS A 503 -6.06 -24.99 4.97
C HIS A 503 -7.27 -24.29 5.59
N PHE A 504 -8.41 -24.97 5.76
CA PHE A 504 -9.60 -24.50 6.47
C PHE A 504 -9.70 -25.04 7.91
N GLY A 505 -8.72 -25.83 8.32
CA GLY A 505 -8.70 -26.44 9.64
C GLY A 505 -9.48 -27.76 9.74
N THR A 506 -9.97 -28.30 8.61
CA THR A 506 -10.66 -29.59 8.57
C THR A 506 -9.69 -30.71 8.89
N PRO A 507 -9.93 -31.54 9.93
CA PRO A 507 -9.02 -32.58 10.34
C PRO A 507 -8.98 -33.73 9.31
N PHE A 508 -7.79 -34.30 9.12
CA PHE A 508 -7.58 -35.52 8.35
C PHE A 508 -6.44 -36.36 8.93
N GLU A 509 -6.39 -37.63 8.54
CA GLU A 509 -5.26 -38.52 8.80
C GLU A 509 -4.51 -38.80 7.49
N ALA A 510 -3.19 -38.82 7.54
CA ALA A 510 -2.33 -39.20 6.44
C ALA A 510 -1.37 -40.34 6.83
N ASP A 511 -0.98 -41.15 5.88
CA ASP A 511 0.14 -42.09 6.05
C ASP A 511 1.43 -41.36 5.71
N GLY A 512 2.35 -41.26 6.66
CA GLY A 512 3.64 -40.61 6.45
C GLY A 512 4.48 -41.21 5.31
N ALA A 513 4.25 -42.48 4.96
CA ALA A 513 4.91 -43.13 3.84
C ALA A 513 4.27 -42.76 2.47
N GLN A 514 3.02 -42.28 2.45
CA GLN A 514 2.29 -41.99 1.22
C GLN A 514 1.38 -40.73 1.34
N MET A 515 1.99 -39.59 1.49
CA MET A 515 1.29 -38.30 1.59
C MET A 515 0.94 -37.72 0.21
N THR A 516 -0.03 -36.84 0.20
CA THR A 516 -0.46 -36.11 -0.99
C THR A 516 -0.42 -34.61 -0.71
N ALA A 517 0.36 -33.87 -1.50
CA ALA A 517 0.36 -32.41 -1.53
C ALA A 517 -0.62 -31.92 -2.60
N THR A 518 -1.56 -31.09 -2.25
CA THR A 518 -2.42 -30.34 -3.18
C THR A 518 -1.90 -28.90 -3.33
N ARG A 519 -2.50 -28.11 -4.20
CA ARG A 519 -2.17 -26.68 -4.32
C ARG A 519 -2.40 -25.88 -3.04
N PHE A 520 -3.35 -26.29 -2.21
CA PHE A 520 -3.63 -25.65 -0.93
C PHE A 520 -2.70 -26.16 0.17
N PRO A 521 -2.18 -25.30 1.06
CA PRO A 521 -1.37 -25.72 2.19
C PRO A 521 -2.12 -26.69 3.13
N ALA A 522 -1.40 -27.68 3.63
CA ALA A 522 -1.87 -28.57 4.69
C ALA A 522 -0.86 -28.60 5.84
N PHE A 523 -1.33 -28.92 7.03
CA PHE A 523 -0.58 -28.88 8.28
C PHE A 523 -0.58 -30.26 8.92
N ILE A 524 0.61 -30.84 9.12
CA ILE A 524 0.76 -32.15 9.75
C ILE A 524 1.54 -32.03 11.06
N ASP A 525 1.06 -32.68 12.10
CA ASP A 525 1.78 -32.85 13.35
C ASP A 525 2.90 -33.91 13.15
N CYS A 526 4.14 -33.48 13.32
CA CYS A 526 5.32 -34.27 13.02
C CYS A 526 6.11 -34.67 14.28
N PRO A 527 6.87 -35.78 14.21
CA PRO A 527 7.78 -36.16 15.28
C PRO A 527 8.81 -35.05 15.60
N PRO A 528 9.19 -34.87 16.87
CA PRO A 528 10.23 -33.90 17.26
C PRO A 528 11.61 -34.17 16.63
N SER A 529 11.84 -35.36 16.13
CA SER A 529 13.08 -35.76 15.46
C SER A 529 13.27 -35.20 14.05
N LEU A 530 12.17 -34.80 13.39
CA LEU A 530 12.25 -34.23 12.03
C LEU A 530 13.10 -32.96 12.04
N ARG A 531 13.96 -32.79 11.05
CA ARG A 531 14.86 -31.64 10.90
C ARG A 531 14.69 -30.97 9.55
N PRO A 532 14.83 -29.63 9.46
CA PRO A 532 14.85 -28.95 8.17
C PRO A 532 16.11 -29.27 7.38
N ASP A 533 16.02 -29.29 6.06
CA ASP A 533 17.19 -29.40 5.17
C ASP A 533 17.90 -28.05 5.04
N ILE A 534 17.12 -26.95 5.12
CA ILE A 534 17.61 -25.57 5.10
C ILE A 534 17.12 -24.88 6.37
N PRO A 535 17.99 -24.67 7.36
CA PRO A 535 17.60 -24.03 8.61
C PRO A 535 17.10 -22.60 8.40
N PHE A 536 16.09 -22.20 9.17
CA PHE A 536 15.66 -20.81 9.24
C PHE A 536 16.74 -19.95 9.93
N ILE A 537 17.12 -18.87 9.27
CA ILE A 537 18.09 -17.92 9.83
C ILE A 537 17.32 -16.66 10.23
N SER A 538 17.20 -16.45 11.54
CA SER A 538 16.65 -15.20 12.05
C SER A 538 17.49 -14.02 11.57
N GLN A 539 16.83 -13.02 11.01
CA GLN A 539 17.50 -11.82 10.47
C GLN A 539 17.61 -10.69 11.52
N LYS A 540 17.30 -10.98 12.79
CA LYS A 540 17.44 -10.00 13.87
C LYS A 540 18.93 -9.65 14.03
N THR A 541 19.28 -8.43 13.70
CA THR A 541 20.61 -7.86 13.97
C THR A 541 20.52 -6.96 15.19
N GLU A 542 21.53 -7.01 16.05
CA GLU A 542 21.63 -6.05 17.14
C GLU A 542 21.91 -4.65 16.57
N ARG A 543 21.33 -3.66 17.22
CA ARG A 543 21.62 -2.26 16.88
C ARG A 543 23.07 -1.98 17.24
N SER A 544 23.88 -1.57 16.29
CA SER A 544 25.14 -0.87 16.59
C SER A 544 24.78 0.36 17.42
N GLU A 545 25.57 0.69 18.46
CA GLU A 545 25.29 1.86 19.29
C GLU A 545 24.98 3.08 18.41
N PRO A 546 23.81 3.70 18.57
CA PRO A 546 23.46 4.84 17.72
C PRO A 546 24.42 6.00 18.05
N GLU A 547 24.87 6.67 16.99
CA GLU A 547 25.54 7.96 17.13
C GLU A 547 24.73 8.86 18.08
N LYS A 548 25.38 9.53 19.01
CA LYS A 548 24.69 10.35 20.04
C LYS A 548 24.16 11.65 19.42
N LEU A 549 23.16 11.51 18.55
CA LEU A 549 22.49 12.64 17.88
C LEU A 549 21.61 13.43 18.87
N ASP A 550 21.53 14.76 18.68
CA ASP A 550 20.45 15.56 19.26
C ASP A 550 19.21 15.46 18.39
N ARG A 551 18.38 14.43 18.65
CA ARG A 551 17.14 14.19 17.91
C ARG A 551 16.07 15.25 18.12
N SER A 552 16.22 16.13 19.15
CA SER A 552 15.21 17.16 19.44
C SER A 552 15.21 18.31 18.45
N ILE A 553 16.18 18.36 17.54
CA ILE A 553 16.29 19.42 16.54
C ILE A 553 15.99 18.84 15.15
N VAL A 554 15.08 19.47 14.43
CA VAL A 554 14.66 19.07 13.10
C VAL A 554 14.71 20.27 12.16
N PHE A 555 15.36 20.09 11.01
CA PHE A 555 15.40 21.09 9.95
C PHE A 555 14.28 20.84 8.93
N ARG A 556 13.73 21.95 8.40
CA ARG A 556 12.80 21.99 7.29
C ARG A 556 13.11 23.18 6.40
N THR A 557 12.84 23.09 5.12
CA THR A 557 13.00 24.21 4.18
C THR A 557 11.68 24.61 3.55
N GLU A 558 11.58 25.93 3.25
CA GLU A 558 10.60 26.46 2.31
C GLU A 558 11.37 26.88 1.06
N LEU A 559 11.24 26.08 0.02
CA LEU A 559 11.92 26.32 -1.25
C LEU A 559 11.21 27.43 -2.02
N SER A 560 11.96 28.36 -2.62
CA SER A 560 11.42 29.40 -3.51
C SER A 560 11.10 28.82 -4.91
N ASP A 561 10.56 29.65 -5.80
CA ASP A 561 10.31 29.30 -7.20
C ASP A 561 11.59 29.01 -8.01
N ASP A 562 12.76 29.27 -7.41
CA ASP A 562 14.04 28.87 -7.99
C ASP A 562 14.19 27.32 -8.08
N PHE A 563 13.38 26.58 -7.34
CA PHE A 563 13.41 25.13 -7.28
C PHE A 563 12.17 24.53 -7.93
N LYS A 564 12.37 23.56 -8.82
CA LYS A 564 11.30 22.75 -9.41
C LYS A 564 11.44 21.30 -8.95
N LEU A 565 10.46 20.83 -8.18
CA LEU A 565 10.43 19.45 -7.68
C LEU A 565 10.45 18.44 -8.82
N TRP A 566 11.28 17.40 -8.71
CA TRP A 566 11.26 16.29 -9.68
C TRP A 566 9.96 15.47 -9.51
N VAL A 567 9.53 14.85 -10.61
CA VAL A 567 8.35 13.98 -10.61
C VAL A 567 8.48 12.81 -9.60
N GLY A 568 9.71 12.36 -9.35
CA GLY A 568 10.04 11.36 -8.32
C GLY A 568 9.93 11.88 -6.90
N LYS A 569 9.82 13.20 -6.70
CA LYS A 569 9.82 13.88 -5.39
C LYS A 569 11.11 13.66 -4.58
N ASP A 570 12.16 13.24 -5.23
CA ASP A 570 13.44 12.83 -4.67
C ASP A 570 14.58 13.80 -4.96
N GLY A 571 14.26 14.99 -5.46
CA GLY A 571 15.20 16.09 -5.70
C GLY A 571 14.54 17.25 -6.43
N THR A 572 15.33 18.29 -6.73
CA THR A 572 14.87 19.52 -7.39
C THR A 572 15.78 19.92 -8.54
N ASP A 573 15.17 20.51 -9.57
CA ASP A 573 15.90 21.30 -10.59
C ASP A 573 16.02 22.73 -10.08
N ILE A 574 17.23 23.28 -10.13
CA ILE A 574 17.47 24.70 -9.87
C ILE A 574 17.43 25.50 -11.18
N ARG A 575 16.86 26.73 -11.09
CA ARG A 575 16.68 27.61 -12.26
C ARG A 575 17.78 28.65 -12.42
N ASN A 576 18.43 28.99 -11.31
CA ASN A 576 19.44 30.04 -11.20
C ASN A 576 20.72 29.51 -10.54
N ASP A 577 21.86 30.15 -10.79
CA ASP A 577 23.15 29.78 -10.19
C ASP A 577 23.20 30.04 -8.68
N THR A 578 22.45 31.02 -8.22
CA THR A 578 22.23 31.29 -6.80
C THR A 578 20.76 31.20 -6.55
N VAL A 579 20.37 30.34 -5.61
CA VAL A 579 18.98 30.09 -5.24
C VAL A 579 18.71 30.56 -3.82
N ARG A 580 17.46 30.85 -3.52
CA ARG A 580 17.03 31.32 -2.21
C ARG A 580 16.03 30.36 -1.59
N PHE A 581 16.17 30.10 -0.32
CA PHE A 581 15.19 29.32 0.45
C PHE A 581 15.15 29.81 1.92
N LYS A 582 14.04 29.54 2.59
CA LYS A 582 13.92 29.76 4.01
C LYS A 582 14.24 28.45 4.75
N LEU A 583 15.23 28.48 5.64
CA LEU A 583 15.55 27.38 6.54
C LEU A 583 14.83 27.57 7.87
N GLN A 584 14.13 26.54 8.31
CA GLN A 584 13.50 26.47 9.63
C GLN A 584 14.27 25.44 10.49
N ALA A 585 14.73 25.88 11.66
CA ALA A 585 15.33 25.02 12.68
C ALA A 585 14.36 24.90 13.86
N TRP A 586 13.78 23.73 14.05
CA TRP A 586 12.78 23.44 15.07
C TRP A 586 13.42 22.77 16.29
N ASN A 587 13.06 23.22 17.50
CA ASN A 587 13.47 22.62 18.77
C ASN A 587 12.27 22.01 19.47
N PHE A 588 12.23 20.69 19.59
CA PHE A 588 11.18 19.92 20.25
C PHE A 588 11.46 19.61 21.72
N SER A 589 12.51 20.22 22.30
CA SER A 589 12.82 20.08 23.72
C SER A 589 12.27 21.26 24.56
N GLY A 590 12.04 21.01 25.82
CA GLY A 590 11.65 22.06 26.81
C GLY A 590 12.77 23.00 27.25
N ARG A 591 13.93 22.96 26.57
CA ARG A 591 15.10 23.83 26.91
C ARG A 591 15.53 24.59 25.67
N GLU A 592 16.02 25.80 25.89
CA GLU A 592 16.72 26.54 24.85
C GLU A 592 17.94 25.75 24.38
N LYS A 593 18.21 25.80 23.06
CA LYS A 593 19.35 25.14 22.43
C LYS A 593 20.24 26.19 21.77
N GLN A 594 21.54 26.18 22.12
CA GLN A 594 22.54 27.03 21.48
C GLN A 594 23.50 26.17 20.67
N GLY A 595 23.84 26.60 19.46
CA GLY A 595 24.69 25.85 18.57
C GLY A 595 25.03 26.59 17.29
N ARG A 596 25.42 25.79 16.29
CA ARG A 596 25.76 26.25 14.94
C ARG A 596 25.02 25.43 13.91
N ILE A 597 24.68 26.08 12.81
CA ILE A 597 24.10 25.42 11.63
C ILE A 597 25.07 25.65 10.48
N SER A 598 25.38 24.59 9.75
CA SER A 598 26.18 24.63 8.53
C SER A 598 25.34 24.23 7.32
N VAL A 599 25.57 24.91 6.21
CA VAL A 599 25.02 24.54 4.89
C VAL A 599 26.18 24.20 3.99
N SER A 600 26.21 22.99 3.48
CA SER A 600 27.25 22.45 2.61
C SER A 600 26.68 22.03 1.25
N GLY A 601 27.55 21.59 0.33
CA GLY A 601 27.19 21.31 -1.06
C GLY A 601 27.32 22.55 -1.97
N GLY A 602 27.86 23.63 -1.44
CA GLY A 602 28.12 24.89 -2.18
C GLY A 602 28.42 26.05 -1.25
N GLY A 603 28.48 27.25 -1.79
CA GLY A 603 28.62 28.48 -1.01
C GLY A 603 27.29 28.96 -0.45
N SER A 604 27.22 29.33 0.83
CA SER A 604 26.00 29.80 1.48
C SER A 604 26.23 31.07 2.26
N ARG A 605 25.15 31.88 2.43
CA ARG A 605 25.09 33.03 3.34
C ARG A 605 23.69 33.19 3.92
N GLY A 606 23.57 33.85 5.07
CA GLY A 606 22.27 34.15 5.70
C GLY A 606 22.05 33.43 7.04
N ILE A 607 22.99 32.57 7.45
CA ILE A 607 22.95 31.91 8.77
C ILE A 607 24.03 32.55 9.65
N PRO A 608 23.70 32.98 10.86
CA PRO A 608 24.68 33.51 11.81
C PRO A 608 25.59 32.39 12.37
N ASP A 609 26.81 32.76 12.80
CA ASP A 609 27.78 31.82 13.35
C ASP A 609 27.28 31.09 14.62
N ALA A 610 26.43 31.74 15.38
CA ALA A 610 25.78 31.19 16.57
C ALA A 610 24.26 31.32 16.45
N VAL A 611 23.57 30.21 16.70
CA VAL A 611 22.11 30.10 16.60
C VAL A 611 21.54 29.72 17.96
N THR A 612 20.48 30.40 18.36
CA THR A 612 19.68 30.07 19.54
C THR A 612 18.29 29.65 19.11
N LEU A 613 17.86 28.46 19.57
CA LEU A 613 16.54 27.89 19.31
C LEU A 613 15.69 27.90 20.57
N PRO A 614 14.52 28.57 20.57
CA PRO A 614 13.66 28.67 21.75
C PRO A 614 13.07 27.29 22.10
N PRO A 615 12.71 27.04 23.37
CA PRO A 615 12.03 25.81 23.78
C PRO A 615 10.70 25.65 23.03
N PHE A 616 10.42 24.43 22.50
CA PHE A 616 9.21 24.13 21.75
C PHE A 616 8.87 25.17 20.68
N GLY A 617 9.89 25.63 19.95
CA GLY A 617 9.78 26.70 18.97
C GLY A 617 10.72 26.51 17.80
N LYS A 618 10.81 27.52 16.95
CA LYS A 618 11.71 27.55 15.80
C LYS A 618 12.42 28.89 15.64
N SER A 619 13.53 28.81 14.91
CA SER A 619 14.18 30.00 14.32
C SER A 619 14.19 29.84 12.80
N GLU A 620 14.07 30.95 12.08
CA GLU A 620 13.99 30.95 10.61
C GLU A 620 15.13 31.80 10.05
N PHE A 621 15.71 31.35 8.94
CA PHE A 621 16.82 32.00 8.28
C PHE A 621 16.55 32.05 6.78
N GLU A 622 16.75 33.23 6.18
CA GLU A 622 16.78 33.37 4.74
C GLU A 622 18.17 33.03 4.22
N VAL A 623 18.28 31.99 3.44
CA VAL A 623 19.54 31.44 2.95
C VAL A 623 19.67 31.65 1.46
N PHE A 624 20.81 32.24 1.05
CA PHE A 624 21.24 32.31 -0.34
C PHE A 624 22.29 31.23 -0.54
N PHE A 625 22.08 30.40 -1.53
CA PHE A 625 22.92 29.23 -1.77
C PHE A 625 23.36 29.16 -3.24
N LYS A 626 24.66 29.04 -3.45
CA LYS A 626 25.25 28.78 -4.77
C LYS A 626 25.77 27.34 -4.79
N PRO A 627 25.04 26.39 -5.42
CA PRO A 627 25.41 24.98 -5.41
C PRO A 627 26.77 24.74 -6.09
N ALA A 628 27.56 23.83 -5.52
CA ALA A 628 28.66 23.19 -6.22
C ALA A 628 28.12 21.98 -6.98
N LEU A 629 28.09 22.07 -8.30
CA LEU A 629 27.61 20.99 -9.17
C LEU A 629 28.80 20.22 -9.72
N ASN A 630 28.63 18.90 -9.84
CA ASN A 630 29.61 18.03 -10.49
C ASN A 630 29.54 18.15 -12.03
N GLU A 631 30.38 17.41 -12.74
CA GLU A 631 30.43 17.35 -14.21
C GLU A 631 29.11 16.90 -14.86
N THR A 632 28.21 16.27 -14.12
CA THR A 632 26.86 15.89 -14.57
C THR A 632 25.79 16.89 -14.13
N PHE A 633 26.18 18.07 -13.69
CA PHE A 633 25.31 19.17 -13.22
C PHE A 633 24.41 18.78 -12.04
N LYS A 634 24.86 17.82 -11.24
CA LYS A 634 24.22 17.37 -10.01
C LYS A 634 24.99 17.83 -8.78
N GLY A 635 24.27 18.04 -7.69
CA GLY A 635 24.79 18.38 -6.38
C GLY A 635 23.79 18.07 -5.30
N GLU A 636 24.05 18.53 -4.12
CA GLU A 636 23.11 18.46 -2.99
C GLU A 636 23.15 19.74 -2.16
N LEU A 637 22.03 20.08 -1.57
CA LEU A 637 21.95 21.00 -0.46
C LEU A 637 21.90 20.17 0.81
N ARG A 638 22.87 20.37 1.70
CA ARG A 638 22.93 19.66 2.98
C ARG A 638 22.98 20.65 4.14
N VAL A 639 22.08 20.50 5.09
CA VAL A 639 22.04 21.29 6.32
C VAL A 639 22.30 20.38 7.51
N GLU A 640 23.24 20.75 8.35
CA GLU A 640 23.60 20.03 9.57
C GLU A 640 23.75 21.03 10.73
N GLY A 641 23.61 20.54 11.95
CA GLY A 641 23.78 21.37 13.15
C GLY A 641 24.58 20.69 14.23
N ILE A 642 25.21 21.47 15.09
CA ILE A 642 25.85 21.01 16.32
C ILE A 642 25.30 21.88 17.46
N PHE A 643 24.54 21.25 18.36
CA PHE A 643 23.92 21.90 19.51
C PHE A 643 24.32 21.18 20.79
N GLY A 644 24.85 21.93 21.76
CA GLY A 644 25.34 21.37 23.00
C GLY A 644 26.41 20.26 22.79
N GLY A 645 27.24 20.41 21.74
CA GLY A 645 28.27 19.43 21.37
C GLY A 645 27.77 18.16 20.69
N ARG A 646 26.48 18.05 20.32
CA ARG A 646 25.90 16.90 19.61
C ARG A 646 25.47 17.30 18.21
N ALA A 647 25.75 16.44 17.26
CA ALA A 647 25.26 16.60 15.90
C ALA A 647 23.73 16.38 15.81
N THR A 648 23.08 17.00 14.84
CA THR A 648 21.67 16.79 14.52
C THR A 648 21.52 15.82 13.36
N SER A 649 20.31 15.28 13.15
CA SER A 649 20.00 14.64 11.86
C SER A 649 20.07 15.67 10.74
N PRO A 650 20.64 15.30 9.56
CA PRO A 650 20.76 16.24 8.45
C PRO A 650 19.40 16.51 7.78
N LEU A 651 19.37 17.62 7.01
CA LEU A 651 18.43 17.83 5.92
C LEU A 651 19.20 17.76 4.61
N VAL A 652 18.78 16.92 3.68
CA VAL A 652 19.46 16.70 2.39
C VAL A 652 18.47 16.83 1.25
N ILE A 653 18.79 17.68 0.29
CA ILE A 653 17.99 17.88 -0.92
C ILE A 653 18.89 17.67 -2.14
N PRO A 654 18.72 16.60 -2.92
CA PRO A 654 19.41 16.43 -4.18
C PRO A 654 19.04 17.52 -5.18
N LEU A 655 20.04 18.08 -5.86
CA LEU A 655 19.90 19.16 -6.81
C LEU A 655 20.46 18.79 -8.19
N ARG A 656 19.93 19.43 -9.23
CA ARG A 656 20.56 19.48 -10.55
C ARG A 656 20.22 20.79 -11.25
N ASN A 657 21.07 21.18 -12.20
CA ASN A 657 20.83 22.31 -13.10
C ASN A 657 20.85 21.82 -14.55
N LEU A 658 19.69 21.40 -15.05
CA LEU A 658 19.57 20.92 -16.43
C LEU A 658 19.79 22.04 -17.45
N LYS A 659 19.51 23.31 -17.12
CA LYS A 659 19.76 24.45 -18.00
C LYS A 659 21.27 24.60 -18.25
N ALA A 660 22.07 24.66 -17.20
CA ALA A 660 23.53 24.71 -17.31
C ALA A 660 24.08 23.48 -18.05
N GLY A 661 23.47 22.30 -17.81
CA GLY A 661 23.80 21.07 -18.54
C GLY A 661 23.55 21.17 -20.05
N MET A 662 22.43 21.77 -20.43
CA MET A 662 22.10 22.00 -21.85
C MET A 662 23.07 22.99 -22.48
N GLU A 663 23.38 24.11 -21.82
CA GLU A 663 24.32 25.15 -22.31
C GLU A 663 25.75 24.61 -22.54
N ALA A 664 26.15 23.61 -21.75
CA ALA A 664 27.45 22.96 -21.87
C ALA A 664 27.51 21.89 -22.98
N CYS A 665 26.38 21.49 -23.53
CA CYS A 665 26.26 20.46 -24.56
C CYS A 665 26.13 21.07 -25.97
N ARG A 666 26.34 20.24 -27.00
CA ARG A 666 25.98 20.55 -28.39
C ARG A 666 24.50 20.19 -28.58
N GLU A 667 23.70 21.17 -28.95
CA GLU A 667 22.30 21.00 -29.26
C GLU A 667 22.09 20.44 -30.66
N VAL A 668 21.14 19.54 -30.84
CA VAL A 668 20.70 18.99 -32.12
C VAL A 668 19.17 18.96 -32.12
N GLU A 669 18.58 19.71 -33.06
CA GLU A 669 17.13 19.66 -33.28
C GLU A 669 16.72 18.37 -33.99
N MET A 670 15.56 17.85 -33.67
CA MET A 670 14.99 16.64 -34.26
C MET A 670 13.59 16.92 -34.84
N PRO A 671 13.53 17.71 -35.95
CA PRO A 671 12.23 18.12 -36.50
C PRO A 671 11.37 16.96 -36.97
N GLN A 672 11.97 15.83 -37.36
CA GLN A 672 11.23 14.62 -37.72
C GLN A 672 10.39 14.01 -36.58
N LEU A 673 10.69 14.36 -35.34
CA LEU A 673 9.91 13.93 -34.17
C LEU A 673 8.61 14.74 -33.99
N VAL A 674 8.37 15.80 -34.72
CA VAL A 674 7.09 16.51 -34.75
C VAL A 674 6.26 16.22 -36.00
N ASP A 675 6.74 15.37 -36.88
CA ASP A 675 6.00 14.91 -38.05
C ASP A 675 5.11 13.69 -37.69
N PRO A 676 3.78 13.78 -37.83
CA PRO A 676 2.85 12.73 -37.44
C PRO A 676 3.06 11.40 -38.21
N VAL A 677 3.56 11.42 -39.42
CA VAL A 677 3.74 10.21 -40.25
C VAL A 677 4.80 9.26 -39.68
N ASN A 678 5.70 9.77 -38.86
CA ASN A 678 6.82 9.02 -38.30
C ASN A 678 6.41 8.25 -37.02
N TRP A 679 5.22 8.50 -36.52
CA TRP A 679 4.76 7.88 -35.26
C TRP A 679 3.78 6.74 -35.52
N ARG A 680 4.05 5.61 -34.89
CA ARG A 680 3.17 4.44 -34.92
C ARG A 680 2.24 4.43 -33.73
N LYS A 681 1.02 3.97 -33.96
CA LYS A 681 0.05 3.71 -32.89
C LYS A 681 0.60 2.71 -31.89
N ASN A 682 0.52 3.05 -30.61
CA ASN A 682 0.78 2.17 -29.48
C ASN A 682 -0.08 2.65 -28.30
N SER A 683 -1.30 2.13 -28.21
CA SER A 683 -2.33 2.61 -27.31
C SER A 683 -3.35 1.52 -27.02
N SER A 684 -4.00 1.61 -25.88
CA SER A 684 -5.18 0.81 -25.53
C SER A 684 -6.49 1.37 -26.10
N GLY A 685 -6.43 2.51 -26.80
CA GLY A 685 -7.55 3.17 -27.47
C GLY A 685 -7.27 3.52 -28.92
N GLU A 686 -8.23 4.18 -29.58
CA GLU A 686 -8.05 4.72 -30.93
C GLU A 686 -7.21 5.99 -30.83
N GLN A 687 -5.97 5.91 -31.33
CA GLN A 687 -4.98 6.97 -31.31
C GLN A 687 -4.84 7.57 -32.70
N THR A 688 -4.83 8.89 -32.76
CA THR A 688 -4.48 9.68 -33.95
C THR A 688 -3.30 10.59 -33.66
N ALA A 689 -2.49 10.88 -34.68
CA ALA A 689 -1.44 11.88 -34.67
C ALA A 689 -1.71 12.84 -35.81
N ALA A 690 -1.67 14.13 -35.58
CA ALA A 690 -1.88 15.17 -36.57
C ALA A 690 -0.94 16.35 -36.31
N TYR A 691 -0.54 17.04 -37.37
CA TYR A 691 0.19 18.29 -37.25
C TYR A 691 -0.81 19.43 -37.01
N ASP A 692 -0.55 20.23 -36.00
CA ASP A 692 -1.32 21.42 -35.66
C ASP A 692 -0.56 22.63 -36.18
N GLU A 693 -1.03 23.18 -37.33
CA GLU A 693 -0.36 24.30 -38.03
C GLU A 693 -0.37 25.59 -37.20
N ASP A 694 -1.43 25.87 -36.47
CA ASP A 694 -1.56 27.08 -35.65
C ASP A 694 -0.55 27.10 -34.51
N GLU A 695 -0.25 25.95 -33.97
CA GLU A 695 0.65 25.79 -32.82
C GLU A 695 2.05 25.33 -33.22
N ASN A 696 2.28 25.02 -34.48
CA ASN A 696 3.50 24.40 -35.01
C ASN A 696 3.92 23.18 -34.16
N ALA A 697 3.01 22.25 -33.98
CA ALA A 697 3.15 21.16 -33.01
C ALA A 697 2.54 19.85 -33.52
N LEU A 698 3.07 18.74 -33.02
CA LEU A 698 2.47 17.42 -33.16
C LEU A 698 1.40 17.24 -32.08
N CYS A 699 0.18 16.95 -32.49
CA CYS A 699 -0.94 16.68 -31.60
C CYS A 699 -1.27 15.19 -31.60
N PHE A 700 -1.26 14.57 -30.43
CA PHE A 700 -1.77 13.22 -30.21
C PHE A 700 -3.15 13.29 -29.55
N THR A 701 -4.12 12.58 -30.13
CA THR A 701 -5.45 12.43 -29.55
C THR A 701 -5.76 10.95 -29.42
N THR A 702 -6.35 10.55 -28.29
CA THR A 702 -6.72 9.16 -28.06
C THR A 702 -8.11 9.08 -27.45
N GLU A 703 -8.95 8.19 -28.01
CA GLU A 703 -10.26 7.83 -27.51
C GLU A 703 -10.22 6.39 -27.01
N TYR A 704 -10.71 6.17 -25.77
CA TYR A 704 -10.65 4.88 -25.12
C TYR A 704 -12.02 4.24 -25.04
N PRO A 705 -12.15 2.94 -25.38
CA PRO A 705 -13.35 2.17 -25.11
C PRO A 705 -13.66 2.09 -23.62
N ALA A 706 -14.92 1.90 -23.28
CA ALA A 706 -15.32 1.69 -21.89
C ALA A 706 -14.67 0.42 -21.31
N GLY A 707 -14.20 0.50 -20.08
CA GLY A 707 -13.68 -0.64 -19.33
C GLY A 707 -12.23 -1.05 -19.59
N VAL A 708 -11.47 -0.32 -20.42
CA VAL A 708 -10.06 -0.58 -20.67
C VAL A 708 -9.17 0.33 -19.80
N ASP A 709 -7.95 -0.12 -19.52
CA ASP A 709 -6.90 0.74 -18.97
C ASP A 709 -6.51 1.78 -20.02
N ARG A 710 -6.55 3.07 -19.63
CA ARG A 710 -6.39 4.19 -20.55
C ARG A 710 -4.94 4.62 -20.65
N TRP A 711 -4.21 4.05 -21.59
CA TRP A 711 -2.83 4.45 -21.88
C TRP A 711 -2.60 4.67 -23.38
N THR A 712 -1.69 5.59 -23.71
CA THR A 712 -1.24 5.89 -25.07
C THR A 712 0.22 6.30 -25.04
N TYR A 713 1.06 5.56 -25.74
CA TYR A 713 2.51 5.76 -25.84
C TYR A 713 2.95 5.63 -27.29
N PRO A 714 2.57 6.58 -28.17
CA PRO A 714 2.98 6.55 -29.58
C PRO A 714 4.48 6.29 -29.70
N GLU A 715 4.86 5.52 -30.73
CA GLU A 715 6.19 5.00 -30.91
C GLU A 715 6.86 5.59 -32.15
N TYR A 716 8.05 6.16 -31.95
CA TYR A 716 8.96 6.57 -32.99
C TYR A 716 10.14 5.59 -33.07
N THR A 717 10.48 5.11 -34.30
CA THR A 717 11.63 4.23 -34.50
C THR A 717 12.78 5.07 -35.10
N LEU A 718 13.93 5.11 -34.40
CA LEU A 718 15.12 5.85 -34.82
C LEU A 718 15.68 5.28 -36.13
N GLN A 719 16.01 6.16 -37.07
CA GLN A 719 16.67 5.82 -38.33
C GLN A 719 18.19 5.76 -38.11
N LEU A 720 18.66 4.60 -37.66
CA LEU A 720 20.08 4.40 -37.35
C LEU A 720 20.90 4.19 -38.63
N PRO A 721 22.18 4.70 -38.67
CA PRO A 721 22.92 5.37 -37.59
C PRO A 721 22.68 6.88 -37.45
N GLN A 722 21.96 7.51 -38.40
CA GLN A 722 21.83 8.97 -38.49
C GLN A 722 21.20 9.63 -37.27
N GLU A 723 20.25 8.95 -36.68
CA GLU A 723 19.51 9.39 -35.48
C GLU A 723 20.02 8.70 -34.19
N SER A 724 21.27 8.26 -34.17
CA SER A 724 21.86 7.64 -33.01
C SER A 724 21.90 8.58 -31.81
N LEU A 725 21.45 8.11 -30.66
CA LEU A 725 21.53 8.84 -29.38
C LEU A 725 22.84 8.59 -28.64
N ALA A 726 23.86 8.00 -29.28
CA ALA A 726 25.19 7.81 -28.69
C ALA A 726 25.76 9.14 -28.22
N GLY A 727 26.14 9.25 -26.95
CA GLY A 727 26.64 10.48 -26.34
C GLY A 727 25.56 11.53 -25.96
N ALA A 728 24.27 11.28 -26.21
CA ALA A 728 23.22 12.17 -25.77
C ALA A 728 23.14 12.15 -24.22
N ARG A 729 22.99 13.36 -23.65
CA ARG A 729 22.91 13.55 -22.19
C ARG A 729 21.55 14.02 -21.73
N ILE A 730 20.90 14.88 -22.52
CA ILE A 730 19.61 15.48 -22.18
C ILE A 730 18.71 15.43 -23.42
N ILE A 731 17.43 15.17 -23.20
CA ILE A 731 16.34 15.33 -24.18
C ILE A 731 15.47 16.47 -23.69
N ALA A 732 15.16 17.44 -24.54
CA ALA A 732 14.24 18.51 -24.22
C ALA A 732 13.18 18.64 -25.32
N PHE A 733 11.96 18.98 -24.93
CA PHE A 733 10.85 19.29 -25.81
C PHE A 733 9.84 20.16 -25.08
N GLU A 734 9.04 20.89 -25.84
CA GLU A 734 7.91 21.62 -25.27
C GLU A 734 6.66 20.76 -25.38
N ALA A 735 5.85 20.79 -24.33
CA ALA A 735 4.57 20.08 -24.27
C ALA A 735 3.46 20.92 -23.68
N LYS A 736 2.21 20.69 -24.11
CA LYS A 736 1.00 21.22 -23.46
C LYS A 736 -0.17 20.27 -23.57
N SER A 737 -1.15 20.42 -22.69
CA SER A 737 -2.41 19.68 -22.74
C SER A 737 -3.57 20.62 -22.39
N SER A 738 -4.67 20.53 -23.13
CA SER A 738 -5.90 21.26 -22.79
C SER A 738 -6.55 20.77 -21.50
N GLU A 739 -6.24 19.54 -21.07
CA GLU A 739 -6.79 18.92 -19.87
C GLU A 739 -5.71 18.31 -18.98
N PRO A 740 -4.82 19.11 -18.35
CA PRO A 740 -3.74 18.55 -17.50
C PRO A 740 -4.23 17.61 -16.39
N LYS A 741 -5.36 17.93 -15.75
CA LYS A 741 -5.99 17.10 -14.71
C LYS A 741 -6.50 15.75 -15.24
N GLY A 742 -6.71 15.63 -16.55
CA GLY A 742 -7.06 14.40 -17.25
C GLY A 742 -5.86 13.45 -17.44
N ILE A 743 -4.64 13.92 -17.27
CA ILE A 743 -3.43 13.11 -17.38
C ILE A 743 -3.03 12.62 -15.99
N ARG A 744 -2.87 11.31 -15.84
CA ARG A 744 -2.37 10.70 -14.59
C ARG A 744 -0.86 10.77 -14.50
N GLN A 745 -0.18 10.47 -15.60
CA GLN A 745 1.28 10.53 -15.73
C GLN A 745 1.67 10.70 -17.19
N MET A 746 2.83 11.28 -17.42
CA MET A 746 3.50 11.33 -18.72
C MET A 746 4.86 10.64 -18.62
N LEU A 747 5.20 9.83 -19.62
CA LEU A 747 6.46 9.08 -19.67
C LEU A 747 7.15 9.26 -21.02
N LEU A 748 8.46 9.38 -20.97
CA LEU A 748 9.34 9.10 -22.09
C LEU A 748 9.90 7.69 -21.88
N MET A 749 9.65 6.80 -22.83
CA MET A 749 10.17 5.45 -22.80
C MET A 749 11.19 5.25 -23.90
N LEU A 750 12.37 4.76 -23.55
CA LEU A 750 13.44 4.45 -24.47
C LEU A 750 13.58 2.94 -24.59
N VAL A 751 13.36 2.41 -25.78
CA VAL A 751 13.47 0.98 -26.05
C VAL A 751 14.87 0.67 -26.57
N LEU A 752 15.54 -0.25 -25.90
CA LEU A 752 16.90 -0.68 -26.24
C LEU A 752 16.90 -1.83 -27.25
N LYS A 753 18.02 -2.08 -27.93
CA LYS A 753 18.22 -3.20 -28.87
C LYS A 753 17.87 -4.56 -28.27
N ASN A 754 18.16 -4.77 -26.98
CA ASN A 754 17.81 -5.98 -26.23
C ASN A 754 16.33 -6.07 -25.82
N ARG A 755 15.47 -5.17 -26.32
CA ARG A 755 14.04 -5.01 -26.03
C ARG A 755 13.70 -4.52 -24.61
N LYS A 756 14.66 -4.28 -23.75
CA LYS A 756 14.44 -3.65 -22.47
C LYS A 756 13.94 -2.20 -22.70
N THR A 757 12.96 -1.79 -21.90
CA THR A 757 12.41 -0.44 -21.96
C THR A 757 12.78 0.33 -20.69
N LEU A 758 13.42 1.47 -20.88
CA LEU A 758 13.68 2.44 -19.82
C LEU A 758 12.54 3.44 -19.78
N GLN A 759 11.93 3.61 -18.61
CA GLN A 759 10.82 4.54 -18.41
C GLN A 759 11.29 5.77 -17.63
N LEU A 760 11.24 6.92 -18.25
CA LEU A 760 11.62 8.20 -17.66
C LEU A 760 10.37 9.03 -17.43
N LYS A 761 10.14 9.45 -16.19
CA LYS A 761 9.00 10.29 -15.87
C LYS A 761 9.17 11.69 -16.40
N VAL A 762 8.12 12.24 -16.95
CA VAL A 762 8.02 13.61 -17.47
C VAL A 762 6.97 14.35 -16.65
N ASN A 763 7.18 15.63 -16.39
CA ASN A 763 6.15 16.46 -15.79
C ASN A 763 4.90 16.46 -16.69
N VAL A 764 3.73 16.33 -16.07
CA VAL A 764 2.47 16.49 -16.82
C VAL A 764 2.39 17.95 -17.27
N PRO A 765 2.28 18.22 -18.58
CA PRO A 765 2.26 19.59 -19.07
C PRO A 765 0.97 20.32 -18.67
N GLY A 766 1.07 21.62 -18.46
CA GLY A 766 -0.05 22.53 -18.22
C GLY A 766 -0.86 22.84 -19.48
N THR A 767 -1.72 23.86 -19.36
CA THR A 767 -2.46 24.42 -20.51
C THR A 767 -1.62 25.33 -21.40
N GLU A 768 -0.52 25.82 -20.85
CA GLU A 768 0.48 26.60 -21.56
C GLU A 768 1.64 25.72 -21.98
N TRP A 769 2.44 26.20 -22.94
CA TRP A 769 3.64 25.50 -23.37
C TRP A 769 4.68 25.46 -22.24
N GLU A 770 5.05 24.26 -21.83
CA GLU A 770 6.08 24.02 -20.84
C GLU A 770 7.25 23.22 -21.45
N GLU A 771 8.48 23.67 -21.19
CA GLU A 771 9.66 22.90 -21.57
C GLU A 771 9.87 21.73 -20.60
N CYS A 772 9.87 20.53 -21.15
CA CYS A 772 10.21 19.28 -20.49
C CYS A 772 11.69 18.96 -20.74
N ARG A 773 12.47 18.78 -19.68
CA ARG A 773 13.90 18.45 -19.73
C ARG A 773 14.13 17.12 -19.05
N ILE A 774 14.75 16.18 -19.72
CA ILE A 774 14.95 14.82 -19.24
C ILE A 774 16.43 14.48 -19.37
N GLN A 775 17.09 14.22 -18.25
CA GLN A 775 18.45 13.72 -18.24
C GLN A 775 18.45 12.22 -18.51
N LEU A 776 19.26 11.78 -19.46
CA LEU A 776 19.48 10.35 -19.68
C LEU A 776 20.34 9.78 -18.54
N PRO A 777 20.02 8.57 -18.03
CA PRO A 777 20.85 7.91 -17.04
C PRO A 777 22.28 7.71 -17.55
N PRO A 778 23.29 7.96 -16.73
CA PRO A 778 24.70 7.90 -17.16
C PRO A 778 25.19 6.48 -17.49
N ASP A 779 24.50 5.47 -17.00
CA ASP A 779 24.74 4.05 -17.21
C ASP A 779 24.10 3.50 -18.50
N ILE A 780 23.36 4.33 -19.23
CA ILE A 780 22.72 3.94 -20.50
C ILE A 780 23.58 4.41 -21.67
N ASP A 781 24.04 3.48 -22.49
CA ASP A 781 24.58 3.81 -23.80
C ASP A 781 23.43 4.23 -24.72
N GLY A 782 23.40 5.52 -25.07
CA GLY A 782 22.40 6.06 -26.00
C GLY A 782 22.42 5.38 -27.37
N GLY A 783 23.56 4.81 -27.80
CA GLY A 783 23.68 4.04 -29.04
C GLY A 783 22.91 2.72 -29.04
N GLU A 784 22.49 2.25 -27.89
CA GLU A 784 21.63 1.07 -27.76
C GLU A 784 20.13 1.38 -27.88
N ILE A 785 19.75 2.65 -27.89
CA ILE A 785 18.35 3.08 -28.03
C ILE A 785 17.92 2.97 -29.48
N VAL A 786 16.83 2.28 -29.75
CA VAL A 786 16.28 2.05 -31.08
C VAL A 786 14.91 2.68 -31.29
N LYS A 787 14.17 2.94 -30.21
CA LYS A 787 12.85 3.55 -30.29
C LYS A 787 12.61 4.51 -29.14
N ILE A 788 11.78 5.51 -29.43
CA ILE A 788 11.27 6.47 -28.45
C ILE A 788 9.75 6.31 -28.38
N ARG A 789 9.21 6.22 -27.16
CA ARG A 789 7.78 6.32 -26.92
C ARG A 789 7.54 7.49 -25.98
N LEU A 790 6.67 8.40 -26.38
CA LEU A 790 6.32 9.56 -25.56
C LEU A 790 4.82 9.59 -25.38
N GLY A 791 4.32 9.45 -24.18
CA GLY A 791 2.87 9.33 -23.98
C GLY A 791 2.42 9.43 -22.54
N ILE A 792 1.15 9.10 -22.35
CA ILE A 792 0.41 9.38 -21.14
C ILE A 792 -0.46 8.20 -20.70
N ASN A 793 -0.78 8.19 -19.40
CA ASN A 793 -1.92 7.48 -18.85
C ASN A 793 -3.04 8.48 -18.57
N SER A 794 -4.25 8.20 -19.07
CA SER A 794 -5.39 9.10 -18.98
C SER A 794 -6.36 8.74 -17.86
N ARG A 795 -7.05 9.76 -17.35
CA ARG A 795 -8.23 9.64 -16.48
C ARG A 795 -9.54 9.86 -17.26
N ARG A 796 -9.42 10.25 -18.53
CA ARG A 796 -10.54 10.62 -19.41
C ARG A 796 -10.71 9.59 -20.53
N ASP A 797 -11.92 9.45 -21.03
CA ASP A 797 -12.20 8.58 -22.18
C ASP A 797 -11.64 9.16 -23.47
N ARG A 798 -11.48 10.48 -23.56
CA ARG A 798 -10.79 11.18 -24.65
C ARG A 798 -9.77 12.14 -24.06
N ILE A 799 -8.55 12.18 -24.62
CA ILE A 799 -7.49 13.07 -24.17
C ILE A 799 -6.58 13.47 -25.34
N SER A 800 -6.09 14.70 -25.28
CA SER A 800 -5.12 15.23 -26.25
C SER A 800 -3.96 15.89 -25.54
N TYR A 801 -2.78 15.75 -26.12
CA TYR A 801 -1.58 16.51 -25.74
C TYR A 801 -0.76 16.85 -26.98
N ARG A 802 0.04 17.92 -26.90
CA ARG A 802 0.86 18.43 -28.00
C ARG A 802 2.31 18.47 -27.58
N ILE A 803 3.19 18.27 -28.56
CA ILE A 803 4.65 18.41 -28.41
C ILE A 803 5.22 19.19 -29.59
N ARG A 804 6.29 19.95 -29.31
CA ARG A 804 7.09 20.65 -30.33
C ARG A 804 8.52 20.85 -29.85
N ASN A 805 9.38 21.42 -30.68
CA ASN A 805 10.76 21.80 -30.36
C ASN A 805 11.57 20.69 -29.69
N VAL A 806 11.53 19.48 -30.28
CA VAL A 806 12.27 18.32 -29.75
C VAL A 806 13.76 18.47 -30.08
N ARG A 807 14.57 18.44 -29.01
CA ARG A 807 16.01 18.70 -29.09
C ARG A 807 16.77 17.67 -28.24
N PHE A 808 17.92 17.26 -28.75
CA PHE A 808 18.85 16.39 -28.03
C PHE A 808 20.16 17.14 -27.77
N PHE A 809 20.70 16.94 -26.59
CA PHE A 809 21.91 17.58 -26.12
C PHE A 809 23.02 16.55 -25.93
N TYR A 810 24.08 16.67 -26.70
CA TYR A 810 25.22 15.75 -26.74
C TYR A 810 26.41 16.37 -26.00
N ALA A 811 27.23 15.54 -25.35
CA ALA A 811 28.51 15.98 -24.79
C ALA A 811 29.34 16.61 -25.93
N ARG A 812 29.98 17.74 -25.63
CA ARG A 812 30.89 18.42 -26.57
C ARG A 812 32.14 17.60 -26.78
#